data_ad32a33544d6bb3a5de5978988e745ff
#
_entry.id   ad32a33544d6bb3a5de5978988e745ff
#
_cell.length_a   1.000
_cell.length_b   1.000
_cell.length_c   1.000
_cell.angle_alpha   90.00
_cell.angle_beta   90.00
_cell.angle_gamma   90.00
#
_symmetry.space_group_name_H-M   'P 1'
#
loop_
_entity.id
_entity.type
_entity.pdbx_description
1 polymer ?
#
loop_
_entity_poly.entity_id
_entity_poly.type
_entity_poly.pdbx_seq_one_letter_code
_entity_poly.pdbx_strand_id
1 'polypeptide(L)'
;MNKILFGAFDPLYPNGLFSCANGDNIFGLRIVTRDDATGALSEGRSLDMSSLKIGPIDSDRYFTVAWTHAGKQARLTWGRLNEKNAFGRVEMDEGLSVLIELYIPREYRLKYRWPNFTRQAGRVLTGEMITPFEQPPCCAMRLLLERAPESELGYNDRALQLESFSQTGELINLTDGTIWSDMGLSWLRGAKYSRPVSFLYSVDDPQAFLDLPDDAQIDRLLQSGAAQLEAHLKSHLAARLTGLGALEGVPEAVLSPIWFNTMYREDKGHRFIMVDRPWARNDDGWGITFNWDTFLSSLSACWVDDELAKENILGGLDVQLPDGRIPLYTHQSLTHRAEAPITAGRGQHIVQGYTVWQTYLRTRDKAWLAQCYEKVKRAHAWWLSDRGDGQAYRDGLGKGMIGFGYDPECEMGVLGARVQPYVAKAQSAYFETYDDSPQWTNGVFFKTIRGMNNITENDVTDVAKYLDKAHTANLYLLERCCLYAVQAECLAKMARELDRPDEAAAFSADYERMKRLVNENMWDEEDGCYYNLHFDGKLRKVKSPDCFMPLMAGIASPERTERLMALMLRPDVFWGEYKMPSVSRDDPAYADQKYWRGQIWPPMVLWTYAGLRRAGRLKEAWALAETSSRMLRREWQERNYYPENYNGETGRCSGSPHYNWGTLMGTIALNEMVELTPDTVVFGKTCAPDGVGLKGICLDGHIYGVLKKDGKTVVSRDGKVIAEQEGCVTLKR
;
A
#
# COMPACT_ATOMS: atom_id res chain seq x y z
N MET A 1 -10.00 -6.31 -26.62
CA MET A 1 -8.62 -5.99 -27.02
C MET A 1 -7.71 -6.57 -25.96
N ASN A 2 -6.85 -7.52 -26.36
CA ASN A 2 -5.93 -8.15 -25.41
C ASN A 2 -4.80 -7.18 -25.10
N LYS A 3 -4.73 -6.72 -23.86
CA LYS A 3 -3.66 -5.86 -23.37
C LYS A 3 -2.79 -6.65 -22.41
N ILE A 4 -1.48 -6.65 -22.62
CA ILE A 4 -0.58 -7.05 -21.54
C ILE A 4 -0.59 -5.92 -20.52
N LEU A 5 -1.29 -6.19 -19.45
CA LEU A 5 -1.32 -5.33 -18.31
C LEU A 5 -0.49 -6.05 -17.23
N PHE A 6 0.68 -5.50 -16.97
CA PHE A 6 1.50 -6.07 -15.93
C PHE A 6 0.89 -5.71 -14.61
N GLY A 7 0.30 -6.73 -13.98
CA GLY A 7 -0.17 -6.61 -12.62
C GLY A 7 0.95 -6.39 -11.62
N ALA A 8 2.20 -6.37 -11.96
CA ALA A 8 3.33 -6.22 -11.10
C ALA A 8 4.14 -7.52 -10.88
N PHE A 9 5.05 -7.48 -9.93
CA PHE A 9 5.71 -8.66 -9.40
C PHE A 9 4.69 -9.66 -8.85
N ASP A 10 4.94 -10.94 -9.12
CA ASP A 10 4.17 -12.00 -8.49
C ASP A 10 4.18 -11.80 -6.98
N PRO A 11 3.03 -11.63 -6.31
CA PRO A 11 3.01 -11.44 -4.86
C PRO A 11 3.59 -12.64 -4.11
N LEU A 12 3.49 -13.84 -4.66
CA LEU A 12 4.04 -15.06 -4.08
C LEU A 12 5.53 -15.23 -4.38
N TYR A 13 5.98 -14.69 -5.51
CA TYR A 13 7.32 -14.86 -6.03
C TYR A 13 7.88 -13.50 -6.44
N PRO A 14 8.59 -12.80 -5.56
CA PRO A 14 9.13 -11.46 -5.86
C PRO A 14 10.08 -11.43 -7.07
N ASN A 15 10.62 -12.57 -7.45
CA ASN A 15 11.38 -12.79 -8.67
C ASN A 15 10.52 -13.33 -9.82
N GLY A 16 9.22 -13.18 -9.76
CA GLY A 16 8.25 -13.57 -10.77
C GLY A 16 7.41 -12.40 -11.26
N LEU A 17 6.69 -12.63 -12.33
CA LEU A 17 5.89 -11.64 -13.04
C LEU A 17 4.49 -12.16 -13.28
N PHE A 18 3.50 -11.27 -13.16
CA PHE A 18 2.17 -11.48 -13.67
C PHE A 18 1.92 -10.68 -14.93
N SER A 19 1.26 -11.30 -15.85
CA SER A 19 0.60 -10.61 -16.94
C SER A 19 -0.89 -10.96 -16.94
N CYS A 20 -1.74 -9.96 -17.03
CA CYS A 20 -3.16 -10.13 -17.27
C CYS A 20 -3.45 -9.88 -18.75
N ALA A 21 -4.25 -10.74 -19.34
CA ALA A 21 -4.81 -10.50 -20.64
C ALA A 21 -6.31 -10.81 -20.55
N ASN A 22 -7.15 -9.83 -20.86
CA ASN A 22 -8.62 -9.95 -20.80
C ASN A 22 -9.19 -10.46 -19.47
N GLY A 23 -9.10 -9.67 -18.42
CA GLY A 23 -9.83 -9.81 -17.18
C GLY A 23 -9.57 -11.06 -16.36
N ASP A 24 -9.60 -12.16 -16.99
CA ASP A 24 -9.54 -13.46 -16.35
C ASP A 24 -8.34 -14.30 -16.80
N ASN A 25 -7.62 -13.85 -17.80
CA ASN A 25 -6.51 -14.61 -18.38
C ASN A 25 -5.18 -14.15 -17.79
N ILE A 26 -4.75 -14.77 -16.72
CA ILE A 26 -3.47 -14.45 -16.07
C ILE A 26 -2.46 -15.54 -16.35
N PHE A 27 -1.33 -15.14 -16.92
CA PHE A 27 -0.13 -15.95 -17.00
C PHE A 27 0.90 -15.44 -16.00
N GLY A 28 1.55 -16.34 -15.30
CA GLY A 28 2.66 -16.04 -14.42
C GLY A 28 3.97 -16.57 -14.99
N LEU A 29 5.04 -15.82 -14.74
CA LEU A 29 6.41 -16.25 -14.97
C LEU A 29 7.15 -16.11 -13.65
N ARG A 30 7.92 -17.12 -13.27
CA ARG A 30 8.77 -17.10 -12.07
C ARG A 30 10.12 -17.73 -12.33
N ILE A 31 11.09 -17.35 -11.52
CA ILE A 31 12.46 -17.82 -11.63
C ILE A 31 12.78 -18.64 -10.38
N VAL A 32 13.18 -19.91 -10.57
CA VAL A 32 13.79 -20.72 -9.53
C VAL A 32 15.27 -20.74 -9.77
N THR A 33 16.07 -20.48 -8.75
CA THR A 33 17.53 -20.49 -8.85
C THR A 33 18.07 -21.72 -8.13
N ARG A 34 19.01 -22.42 -8.74
CA ARG A 34 19.73 -23.55 -8.18
C ARG A 34 21.21 -23.21 -8.06
N ASP A 35 21.80 -23.49 -6.91
CA ASP A 35 23.26 -23.55 -6.79
C ASP A 35 23.78 -24.88 -7.33
N ASP A 36 24.59 -24.84 -8.37
CA ASP A 36 25.05 -26.07 -9.08
C ASP A 36 25.98 -26.93 -8.25
N ALA A 37 26.65 -26.35 -7.26
CA ALA A 37 27.55 -27.09 -6.37
C ALA A 37 26.82 -27.91 -5.29
N THR A 38 25.73 -27.33 -4.75
CA THR A 38 25.02 -27.91 -3.60
C THR A 38 23.66 -28.49 -3.96
N GLY A 39 23.11 -28.12 -5.11
CA GLY A 39 21.73 -28.42 -5.49
C GLY A 39 20.67 -27.59 -4.77
N ALA A 40 21.05 -26.70 -3.86
CA ALA A 40 20.11 -25.87 -3.12
C ALA A 40 19.30 -24.98 -4.06
N LEU A 41 17.98 -24.90 -3.79
CA LEU A 41 17.05 -24.06 -4.55
C LEU A 41 16.70 -22.78 -3.79
N SER A 42 16.57 -21.70 -4.53
CA SER A 42 15.92 -20.47 -4.06
C SER A 42 14.68 -20.25 -4.92
N GLU A 43 13.53 -20.37 -4.31
CA GLU A 43 12.24 -20.09 -4.95
C GLU A 43 11.45 -19.05 -4.13
N GLY A 44 10.44 -18.43 -4.75
CA GLY A 44 9.74 -17.29 -4.22
C GLY A 44 9.27 -17.38 -2.76
N ARG A 45 8.74 -18.53 -2.32
CA ARG A 45 8.32 -18.70 -0.92
C ARG A 45 9.49 -18.87 0.04
N SER A 46 10.57 -19.49 -0.39
CA SER A 46 11.79 -19.70 0.39
C SER A 46 12.83 -18.61 0.19
N LEU A 47 12.57 -17.69 -0.75
CA LEU A 47 13.46 -16.56 -1.02
C LEU A 47 13.51 -15.65 0.22
N ASP A 48 14.72 -15.48 0.74
CA ASP A 48 14.94 -14.50 1.79
C ASP A 48 14.71 -13.08 1.23
N MET A 49 13.63 -12.44 1.67
CA MET A 49 13.27 -11.09 1.23
C MET A 49 14.35 -10.07 1.57
N SER A 50 15.18 -10.33 2.58
CA SER A 50 16.33 -9.48 2.91
C SER A 50 17.44 -9.54 1.87
N SER A 51 17.49 -10.60 1.08
CA SER A 51 18.45 -10.77 -0.01
C SER A 51 18.05 -10.01 -1.28
N LEU A 52 16.81 -9.57 -1.39
CA LEU A 52 16.33 -8.85 -2.57
C LEU A 52 16.96 -7.47 -2.68
N LYS A 53 17.26 -7.08 -3.92
CA LYS A 53 17.58 -5.73 -4.33
C LYS A 53 16.56 -5.29 -5.37
N ILE A 54 15.65 -4.41 -4.96
CA ILE A 54 14.54 -3.93 -5.79
C ILE A 54 14.94 -2.61 -6.42
N GLY A 55 14.80 -2.51 -7.74
CA GLY A 55 14.99 -1.28 -8.49
C GLY A 55 16.23 -1.22 -9.36
N PRO A 56 16.31 -0.26 -10.27
CA PRO A 56 15.30 0.78 -10.48
C PRO A 56 13.98 0.25 -11.03
N ILE A 57 12.88 0.94 -10.70
CA ILE A 57 11.54 0.64 -11.19
C ILE A 57 10.95 1.91 -11.80
N ASP A 58 10.38 1.80 -12.99
CA ASP A 58 9.59 2.83 -13.64
C ASP A 58 8.26 2.25 -14.11
N SER A 59 7.26 2.34 -13.25
CA SER A 59 5.92 1.86 -13.59
C SER A 59 5.96 0.40 -14.08
N ASP A 60 5.15 0.11 -15.10
CA ASP A 60 5.15 -1.15 -15.84
C ASP A 60 6.14 -1.16 -17.00
N ARG A 61 6.90 -0.07 -17.21
CA ARG A 61 7.77 0.09 -18.36
C ARG A 61 9.16 -0.53 -18.16
N TYR A 62 9.66 -0.46 -16.93
CA TYR A 62 10.97 -0.98 -16.59
C TYR A 62 11.06 -1.34 -15.12
N PHE A 63 11.59 -2.51 -14.80
CA PHE A 63 12.01 -2.82 -13.46
C PHE A 63 13.11 -3.88 -13.40
N THR A 64 13.83 -3.86 -12.30
CA THR A 64 14.89 -4.83 -11.99
C THR A 64 14.69 -5.34 -10.58
N VAL A 65 14.86 -6.63 -10.40
CA VAL A 65 15.01 -7.27 -9.10
C VAL A 65 16.22 -8.19 -9.14
N ALA A 66 17.09 -8.10 -8.15
CA ALA A 66 18.20 -9.02 -7.95
C ALA A 66 18.07 -9.71 -6.60
N TRP A 67 18.60 -10.90 -6.49
CA TRP A 67 18.63 -11.68 -5.24
C TRP A 67 19.95 -12.45 -5.12
N THR A 68 20.29 -12.79 -3.88
CA THR A 68 21.48 -13.59 -3.59
C THR A 68 21.04 -15.00 -3.21
N HIS A 69 21.67 -16.00 -3.83
CA HIS A 69 21.49 -17.41 -3.50
C HIS A 69 22.86 -18.09 -3.39
N ALA A 70 23.13 -18.74 -2.25
CA ALA A 70 24.42 -19.38 -1.96
C ALA A 70 25.65 -18.45 -2.20
N GLY A 71 25.51 -17.15 -1.86
CA GLY A 71 26.56 -16.15 -2.06
C GLY A 71 26.75 -15.63 -3.48
N LYS A 72 25.98 -16.12 -4.46
CA LYS A 72 25.98 -15.73 -5.86
C LYS A 72 24.74 -14.92 -6.20
N GLN A 73 24.82 -14.04 -7.20
CA GLN A 73 23.73 -13.18 -7.60
C GLN A 73 22.97 -13.68 -8.81
N ALA A 74 21.66 -13.51 -8.78
CA ALA A 74 20.80 -13.58 -9.93
C ALA A 74 19.97 -12.28 -10.04
N ARG A 75 19.59 -11.92 -11.28
CA ARG A 75 18.85 -10.69 -11.57
C ARG A 75 17.84 -10.94 -12.68
N LEU A 76 16.63 -10.44 -12.46
CA LEU A 76 15.62 -10.32 -13.50
C LEU A 76 15.44 -8.83 -13.82
N THR A 77 15.65 -8.48 -15.08
CA THR A 77 15.33 -7.16 -15.63
C THR A 77 14.25 -7.35 -16.68
N TRP A 78 13.22 -6.52 -16.65
CA TRP A 78 12.21 -6.59 -17.68
C TRP A 78 11.41 -5.30 -17.79
N GLY A 79 10.62 -5.18 -18.87
CA GLY A 79 9.69 -4.10 -19.04
C GLY A 79 8.75 -4.30 -20.21
N ARG A 80 7.63 -3.60 -20.16
CA ARG A 80 6.64 -3.58 -21.21
C ARG A 80 7.10 -2.71 -22.37
N LEU A 81 7.10 -3.27 -23.58
CA LEU A 81 7.42 -2.55 -24.80
C LEU A 81 6.19 -1.86 -25.41
N ASN A 82 5.03 -2.53 -25.32
CA ASN A 82 3.72 -2.05 -25.78
C ASN A 82 2.61 -2.86 -25.13
N GLU A 83 1.35 -2.67 -25.57
CA GLU A 83 0.18 -3.35 -25.00
C GLU A 83 0.20 -4.89 -25.12
N LYS A 84 1.05 -5.46 -25.99
CA LYS A 84 1.08 -6.91 -26.27
C LYS A 84 2.43 -7.57 -25.99
N ASN A 85 3.48 -6.79 -25.81
CA ASN A 85 4.85 -7.31 -25.75
C ASN A 85 5.62 -6.77 -24.56
N ALA A 86 6.37 -7.65 -23.92
CA ALA A 86 7.38 -7.32 -22.93
C ALA A 86 8.68 -8.01 -23.21
N PHE A 87 9.78 -7.35 -22.93
CA PHE A 87 11.12 -7.90 -22.98
C PHE A 87 11.61 -8.18 -21.57
N GLY A 88 12.29 -9.32 -21.38
CA GLY A 88 12.92 -9.69 -20.13
C GLY A 88 14.29 -10.30 -20.32
N ARG A 89 15.12 -10.21 -19.27
CA ARG A 89 16.44 -10.82 -19.19
C ARG A 89 16.72 -11.34 -17.80
N VAL A 90 17.12 -12.59 -17.72
CA VAL A 90 17.66 -13.22 -16.51
C VAL A 90 19.17 -13.26 -16.62
N GLU A 91 19.86 -12.68 -15.65
CA GLU A 91 21.31 -12.70 -15.49
C GLU A 91 21.64 -13.48 -14.20
N MET A 92 22.76 -14.19 -14.18
CA MET A 92 23.21 -14.95 -13.03
C MET A 92 24.72 -15.13 -13.03
N ASP A 93 25.27 -15.27 -11.82
CA ASP A 93 26.68 -15.60 -11.63
C ASP A 93 26.98 -17.05 -12.07
N GLU A 94 28.23 -17.32 -12.41
CA GLU A 94 28.71 -18.67 -12.74
C GLU A 94 28.48 -19.65 -11.58
N GLY A 95 28.02 -20.84 -11.89
CA GLY A 95 27.64 -21.87 -10.91
C GLY A 95 26.25 -21.70 -10.32
N LEU A 96 25.41 -20.86 -10.94
CA LEU A 96 23.97 -20.89 -10.80
C LEU A 96 23.32 -21.41 -12.08
N SER A 97 22.26 -22.19 -11.90
CA SER A 97 21.29 -22.50 -12.95
C SER A 97 19.95 -21.91 -12.60
N VAL A 98 19.18 -21.52 -13.60
CA VAL A 98 17.82 -21.02 -13.41
C VAL A 98 16.81 -21.87 -14.14
N LEU A 99 15.66 -22.01 -13.54
CA LEU A 99 14.46 -22.57 -14.14
C LEU A 99 13.45 -21.42 -14.32
N ILE A 100 13.12 -21.12 -15.56
CA ILE A 100 12.03 -20.19 -15.89
C ILE A 100 10.75 -21.03 -15.96
N GLU A 101 9.84 -20.76 -15.03
CA GLU A 101 8.54 -21.43 -14.98
C GLU A 101 7.46 -20.50 -15.51
N LEU A 102 6.68 -21.00 -16.47
CA LEU A 102 5.42 -20.42 -16.90
C LEU A 102 4.28 -21.13 -16.19
N TYR A 103 3.34 -20.37 -15.64
CA TYR A 103 2.23 -20.96 -14.89
C TYR A 103 0.96 -20.14 -15.01
N ILE A 104 -0.16 -20.75 -14.60
CA ILE A 104 -1.44 -20.11 -14.44
C ILE A 104 -1.79 -20.16 -12.95
N PRO A 105 -2.09 -19.03 -12.30
CA PRO A 105 -2.46 -18.99 -10.89
C PRO A 105 -3.67 -19.86 -10.57
N ARG A 106 -3.67 -20.45 -9.37
CA ARG A 106 -4.70 -21.39 -8.91
C ARG A 106 -6.12 -20.85 -8.98
N GLU A 107 -6.30 -19.58 -8.63
CA GLU A 107 -7.61 -18.92 -8.57
C GLU A 107 -8.28 -18.85 -9.93
N TYR A 108 -7.53 -18.86 -10.99
CA TYR A 108 -8.07 -18.78 -12.36
C TYR A 108 -8.35 -20.16 -12.96
N ARG A 109 -7.92 -21.23 -12.31
CA ARG A 109 -8.06 -22.60 -12.80
C ARG A 109 -9.49 -23.11 -12.83
N LEU A 110 -10.33 -22.67 -11.91
CA LEU A 110 -11.74 -23.11 -11.84
C LEU A 110 -12.58 -22.60 -12.99
N LYS A 111 -12.14 -21.52 -13.67
CA LYS A 111 -12.83 -20.95 -14.82
C LYS A 111 -12.38 -21.54 -16.15
N TYR A 112 -11.19 -22.17 -16.21
CA TYR A 112 -10.56 -22.57 -17.47
C TYR A 112 -10.25 -24.06 -17.47
N ARG A 113 -10.70 -24.75 -18.50
CA ARG A 113 -10.60 -26.22 -18.56
C ARG A 113 -9.28 -26.65 -19.15
N TRP A 114 -8.30 -26.21 -19.51
CA TRP A 114 -7.08 -26.76 -20.11
C TRP A 114 -6.26 -25.70 -20.84
N PRO A 115 -5.25 -25.13 -20.25
CA PRO A 115 -4.23 -24.45 -21.04
C PRO A 115 -3.40 -25.49 -21.80
N ASN A 116 -3.28 -25.31 -23.08
CA ASN A 116 -2.37 -26.08 -23.89
C ASN A 116 -1.06 -25.31 -24.04
N PHE A 117 -0.05 -25.72 -23.34
CA PHE A 117 1.31 -25.26 -23.65
C PHE A 117 1.89 -26.17 -24.70
N THR A 118 2.06 -25.66 -25.91
CA THR A 118 2.71 -26.37 -27.01
C THR A 118 4.05 -25.78 -27.30
N ARG A 119 5.07 -26.60 -27.42
CA ARG A 119 6.36 -26.23 -28.00
C ARG A 119 6.23 -26.29 -29.53
N GLN A 120 6.58 -25.21 -30.20
CA GLN A 120 6.54 -25.25 -31.66
C GLN A 120 7.89 -25.41 -32.30
N ALA A 121 8.99 -24.90 -31.79
CA ALA A 121 10.35 -25.15 -32.25
C ALA A 121 11.40 -24.49 -31.36
N GLY A 122 12.49 -25.16 -31.06
CA GLY A 122 13.74 -24.67 -30.49
C GLY A 122 13.67 -23.48 -29.50
N ARG A 123 13.34 -22.31 -30.00
CA ARG A 123 13.36 -21.02 -29.29
C ARG A 123 11.97 -20.41 -29.06
N VAL A 124 10.89 -21.10 -29.41
CA VAL A 124 9.53 -20.59 -29.33
C VAL A 124 8.68 -21.47 -28.41
N LEU A 125 8.15 -20.89 -27.34
CA LEU A 125 7.15 -21.51 -26.49
C LEU A 125 5.81 -20.80 -26.70
N THR A 126 4.72 -21.56 -26.86
CA THR A 126 3.38 -21.01 -26.94
C THR A 126 2.47 -21.66 -25.89
N GLY A 127 1.52 -20.90 -25.39
CA GLY A 127 0.46 -21.38 -24.52
C GLY A 127 -0.87 -20.77 -24.93
N GLU A 128 -1.91 -21.56 -24.91
CA GLU A 128 -3.27 -21.12 -25.24
C GLU A 128 -4.18 -21.33 -24.04
N MET A 129 -5.08 -20.35 -23.80
CA MET A 129 -6.14 -20.47 -22.80
C MET A 129 -7.46 -20.75 -23.49
N ILE A 130 -8.06 -21.85 -23.10
CA ILE A 130 -9.37 -22.27 -23.60
C ILE A 130 -10.37 -22.15 -22.45
N THR A 131 -11.39 -21.33 -22.60
CA THR A 131 -12.50 -21.30 -21.63
C THR A 131 -13.42 -22.52 -21.86
N PRO A 132 -14.05 -23.07 -20.81
CA PRO A 132 -14.93 -24.23 -20.95
C PRO A 132 -16.19 -23.95 -21.75
N PHE A 133 -16.51 -22.70 -21.97
CA PHE A 133 -17.76 -22.28 -22.62
C PHE A 133 -17.57 -21.60 -23.97
N GLU A 134 -16.34 -21.28 -24.34
CA GLU A 134 -15.99 -20.60 -25.57
C GLU A 134 -14.98 -21.41 -26.37
N GLN A 135 -15.29 -21.69 -27.60
CA GLN A 135 -14.34 -22.15 -28.60
C GLN A 135 -14.39 -21.17 -29.76
N PRO A 136 -13.29 -20.68 -30.24
CA PRO A 136 -11.87 -21.05 -30.07
C PRO A 136 -11.20 -20.48 -28.80
N PRO A 137 -9.90 -20.77 -28.56
CA PRO A 137 -9.11 -20.19 -27.49
C PRO A 137 -9.27 -18.67 -27.43
N CYS A 138 -9.49 -18.13 -26.25
CA CYS A 138 -9.77 -16.70 -26.11
C CYS A 138 -8.50 -15.84 -26.04
N CYS A 139 -7.34 -16.47 -25.75
CA CYS A 139 -6.06 -15.79 -25.60
C CYS A 139 -4.92 -16.79 -25.77
N ALA A 140 -3.80 -16.33 -26.31
CA ALA A 140 -2.55 -17.09 -26.35
C ALA A 140 -1.38 -16.25 -25.87
N MET A 141 -0.37 -16.91 -25.33
CA MET A 141 0.92 -16.34 -25.02
C MET A 141 2.01 -16.93 -25.90
N ARG A 142 3.04 -16.15 -26.16
CA ARG A 142 4.25 -16.61 -26.86
C ARG A 142 5.49 -16.07 -26.13
N LEU A 143 6.42 -16.98 -25.87
CA LEU A 143 7.74 -16.64 -25.36
C LEU A 143 8.76 -16.94 -26.47
N LEU A 144 9.45 -15.89 -26.95
CA LEU A 144 10.61 -16.02 -27.86
C LEU A 144 11.85 -15.95 -26.99
N LEU A 145 12.74 -16.93 -27.16
CA LEU A 145 13.93 -17.12 -26.35
C LEU A 145 15.20 -16.79 -27.12
N GLU A 146 16.20 -16.20 -26.47
CA GLU A 146 17.51 -15.92 -27.05
C GLU A 146 18.20 -17.20 -27.55
N ARG A 147 17.97 -18.31 -26.85
CA ARG A 147 18.43 -19.65 -27.21
C ARG A 147 17.46 -20.71 -26.74
N ALA A 148 17.54 -21.89 -27.33
CA ALA A 148 16.76 -23.03 -26.87
C ALA A 148 17.12 -23.38 -25.42
N PRO A 149 16.16 -23.79 -24.60
CA PRO A 149 16.40 -24.31 -23.25
C PRO A 149 17.33 -25.51 -23.27
N GLU A 150 18.18 -25.64 -22.27
CA GLU A 150 19.05 -26.82 -22.08
C GLU A 150 18.22 -28.04 -21.70
N SER A 151 17.16 -27.84 -20.92
CA SER A 151 16.14 -28.84 -20.61
C SER A 151 14.81 -28.15 -20.51
N GLU A 152 13.73 -28.80 -20.99
CA GLU A 152 12.40 -28.27 -21.04
C GLU A 152 11.34 -29.34 -20.86
N LEU A 153 10.42 -29.14 -19.95
CA LEU A 153 9.29 -30.06 -19.74
C LEU A 153 8.02 -29.30 -19.29
N GLY A 154 6.87 -29.81 -19.75
CA GLY A 154 5.58 -29.56 -19.11
C GLY A 154 5.41 -30.51 -17.93
N TYR A 155 4.90 -30.03 -16.80
CA TYR A 155 4.73 -30.86 -15.61
C TYR A 155 3.49 -30.51 -14.81
N ASN A 156 2.91 -31.54 -14.21
CA ASN A 156 1.74 -31.47 -13.36
C ASN A 156 2.10 -31.55 -11.87
N ASP A 157 3.28 -32.03 -11.54
CA ASP A 157 3.79 -32.10 -10.18
C ASP A 157 5.07 -31.27 -10.04
N ARG A 158 4.87 -30.05 -9.52
CA ARG A 158 5.97 -29.11 -9.33
C ARG A 158 6.95 -29.58 -8.26
N ALA A 159 6.46 -30.25 -7.22
CA ALA A 159 7.32 -30.67 -6.12
C ALA A 159 8.35 -31.71 -6.60
N LEU A 160 7.92 -32.71 -7.38
CA LEU A 160 8.82 -33.69 -7.97
C LEU A 160 9.80 -33.08 -8.97
N GLN A 161 9.36 -32.09 -9.76
CA GLN A 161 10.24 -31.39 -10.68
C GLN A 161 11.29 -30.56 -9.95
N LEU A 162 10.92 -29.86 -8.88
CA LEU A 162 11.89 -29.12 -8.08
C LEU A 162 12.85 -30.03 -7.33
N GLU A 163 12.39 -31.19 -6.88
CA GLU A 163 13.25 -32.20 -6.26
C GLU A 163 14.28 -32.72 -7.27
N SER A 164 13.87 -33.10 -8.47
CA SER A 164 14.78 -33.51 -9.53
C SER A 164 15.76 -32.40 -9.91
N PHE A 165 15.28 -31.20 -10.13
CA PHE A 165 16.12 -30.05 -10.46
C PHE A 165 17.13 -29.75 -9.34
N SER A 166 16.73 -29.89 -8.08
CA SER A 166 17.63 -29.77 -6.94
C SER A 166 18.75 -30.84 -6.96
N GLN A 167 18.35 -32.10 -7.08
CA GLN A 167 19.26 -33.25 -6.96
C GLN A 167 20.20 -33.39 -8.18
N THR A 168 19.67 -33.27 -9.37
CA THR A 168 20.37 -33.61 -10.62
C THR A 168 20.69 -32.39 -11.47
N GLY A 169 20.05 -31.27 -11.26
CA GLY A 169 20.10 -30.11 -12.15
C GLY A 169 19.28 -30.28 -13.42
N GLU A 170 18.51 -31.37 -13.55
CA GLU A 170 17.71 -31.67 -14.74
C GLU A 170 16.22 -31.83 -14.37
N LEU A 171 15.36 -31.62 -15.39
CA LEU A 171 13.93 -31.88 -15.27
C LEU A 171 13.63 -33.33 -15.64
N ILE A 172 12.77 -34.01 -14.88
CA ILE A 172 12.35 -35.37 -15.17
C ILE A 172 11.16 -35.41 -16.11
N ASN A 173 11.12 -36.40 -16.98
CA ASN A 173 9.98 -36.64 -17.85
C ASN A 173 8.89 -37.41 -17.09
N LEU A 174 7.80 -36.74 -16.74
CA LEU A 174 6.64 -37.34 -16.08
C LEU A 174 5.58 -37.81 -17.09
N THR A 175 6.00 -38.49 -18.15
CA THR A 175 5.09 -38.89 -19.25
C THR A 175 4.13 -40.02 -18.90
N ASP A 176 4.29 -40.68 -17.77
CA ASP A 176 3.40 -41.76 -17.36
C ASP A 176 2.66 -41.38 -16.09
N GLY A 177 1.44 -41.01 -16.27
CA GLY A 177 0.53 -41.02 -15.14
C GLY A 177 -0.39 -39.83 -15.12
N THR A 178 -1.59 -40.11 -15.39
CA THR A 178 -2.80 -39.46 -14.90
C THR A 178 -2.73 -39.30 -13.40
N ILE A 179 -1.79 -38.53 -12.88
CA ILE A 179 -1.88 -38.13 -11.47
C ILE A 179 -2.71 -36.87 -11.43
N TRP A 180 -3.98 -37.07 -11.22
CA TRP A 180 -4.88 -36.07 -10.66
C TRP A 180 -4.50 -35.86 -9.21
N SER A 181 -3.29 -35.40 -8.97
CA SER A 181 -2.92 -35.04 -7.62
C SER A 181 -3.37 -33.61 -7.39
N ASP A 182 -4.31 -33.55 -6.53
CA ASP A 182 -4.63 -32.44 -5.67
C ASP A 182 -4.97 -31.07 -6.26
N MET A 183 -6.03 -30.56 -5.74
CA MET A 183 -6.68 -29.26 -5.99
C MET A 183 -5.77 -28.04 -5.79
N GLY A 184 -4.50 -28.12 -6.07
CA GLY A 184 -3.51 -27.07 -5.89
C GLY A 184 -2.66 -26.69 -7.10
N LEU A 185 -2.76 -27.39 -8.23
CA LEU A 185 -1.79 -27.25 -9.32
C LEU A 185 -2.16 -26.19 -10.35
N SER A 186 -1.23 -25.26 -10.51
CA SER A 186 -1.07 -24.45 -11.70
C SER A 186 -0.46 -25.31 -12.80
N TRP A 187 -0.88 -25.15 -14.05
CA TRP A 187 -0.17 -25.74 -15.18
C TRP A 187 1.17 -25.05 -15.31
N LEU A 188 2.24 -25.84 -15.32
CA LEU A 188 3.59 -25.35 -15.30
C LEU A 188 4.36 -25.91 -16.51
N ARG A 189 5.16 -25.05 -17.09
CA ARG A 189 6.19 -25.42 -18.04
C ARG A 189 7.49 -24.81 -17.60
N GLY A 190 8.52 -25.64 -17.46
CA GLY A 190 9.84 -25.24 -17.02
C GLY A 190 10.86 -25.23 -18.16
N ALA A 191 11.70 -24.21 -18.21
CA ALA A 191 12.81 -24.07 -19.14
C ALA A 191 14.09 -23.76 -18.36
N LYS A 192 15.07 -24.69 -18.43
CA LYS A 192 16.33 -24.59 -17.70
C LYS A 192 17.40 -23.86 -18.51
N TYR A 193 18.17 -23.02 -17.82
CA TYR A 193 19.35 -22.32 -18.34
C TYR A 193 20.47 -22.28 -17.30
N SER A 194 21.70 -22.53 -17.74
CA SER A 194 22.95 -22.39 -16.96
C SER A 194 23.73 -21.11 -17.31
N ARG A 195 23.20 -20.28 -18.20
CA ARG A 195 23.76 -18.99 -18.62
C ARG A 195 22.68 -17.94 -18.79
N PRO A 196 23.02 -16.65 -18.69
CA PRO A 196 22.08 -15.55 -18.89
C PRO A 196 21.23 -15.72 -20.15
N VAL A 197 19.93 -15.41 -20.06
CA VAL A 197 19.00 -15.56 -21.18
C VAL A 197 18.04 -14.37 -21.25
N SER A 198 17.83 -13.90 -22.48
CA SER A 198 16.83 -12.89 -22.81
C SER A 198 15.60 -13.55 -23.44
N PHE A 199 14.45 -12.92 -23.24
CA PHE A 199 13.17 -13.39 -23.78
C PHE A 199 12.27 -12.22 -24.18
N LEU A 200 11.43 -12.47 -25.18
CA LEU A 200 10.31 -11.61 -25.51
C LEU A 200 9.02 -12.35 -25.21
N TYR A 201 8.24 -11.77 -24.32
CA TYR A 201 6.93 -12.28 -23.92
C TYR A 201 5.82 -11.52 -24.65
N SER A 202 4.90 -12.26 -25.27
CA SER A 202 3.78 -11.68 -26.02
C SER A 202 2.47 -12.34 -25.61
N VAL A 203 1.40 -11.56 -25.56
CA VAL A 203 0.03 -12.04 -25.37
C VAL A 203 -0.84 -11.44 -26.45
N ASP A 204 -1.60 -12.27 -27.15
CA ASP A 204 -2.48 -11.84 -28.24
C ASP A 204 -3.59 -12.87 -28.49
N ASP A 205 -4.43 -12.60 -29.50
CA ASP A 205 -5.30 -13.58 -30.12
C ASP A 205 -4.47 -14.78 -30.61
N PRO A 206 -4.92 -16.02 -30.42
CA PRO A 206 -4.23 -17.20 -30.91
C PRO A 206 -3.85 -17.16 -32.37
N GLN A 207 -4.67 -16.52 -33.21
CA GLN A 207 -4.40 -16.38 -34.65
C GLN A 207 -3.14 -15.56 -34.93
N ALA A 208 -2.77 -14.64 -34.05
CA ALA A 208 -1.54 -13.84 -34.18
C ALA A 208 -0.26 -14.65 -34.03
N PHE A 209 -0.36 -15.88 -33.52
CA PHE A 209 0.80 -16.75 -33.25
C PHE A 209 0.88 -17.99 -34.15
N LEU A 210 0.03 -18.08 -35.18
CA LEU A 210 0.06 -19.18 -36.13
C LEU A 210 1.34 -19.18 -36.95
N ASP A 211 1.86 -18.01 -37.31
CA ASP A 211 3.11 -17.86 -38.00
C ASP A 211 4.29 -17.82 -37.00
N LEU A 212 5.20 -18.78 -37.12
CA LEU A 212 6.39 -18.89 -36.31
C LEU A 212 7.50 -18.02 -36.87
N PRO A 213 8.10 -17.13 -36.08
CA PRO A 213 9.29 -16.40 -36.50
C PRO A 213 10.50 -17.37 -36.67
N ASP A 214 11.29 -17.15 -37.68
CA ASP A 214 12.58 -17.82 -37.82
C ASP A 214 13.62 -17.25 -36.81
N ASP A 215 14.74 -17.91 -36.65
CA ASP A 215 15.80 -17.52 -35.72
C ASP A 215 16.29 -16.07 -35.94
N ALA A 216 16.42 -15.65 -37.20
CA ALA A 216 16.85 -14.30 -37.52
C ALA A 216 15.80 -13.24 -37.18
N GLN A 217 14.52 -13.59 -37.27
CA GLN A 217 13.41 -12.72 -36.81
C GLN A 217 13.39 -12.63 -35.30
N ILE A 218 13.59 -13.75 -34.59
CA ILE A 218 13.67 -13.78 -33.13
C ILE A 218 14.80 -12.87 -32.64
N ASP A 219 16.00 -12.99 -33.22
CA ASP A 219 17.16 -12.18 -32.87
C ASP A 219 16.88 -10.68 -33.05
N ARG A 220 16.27 -10.29 -34.16
CA ARG A 220 15.87 -8.88 -34.41
C ARG A 220 14.86 -8.37 -33.38
N LEU A 221 13.86 -9.17 -33.02
CA LEU A 221 12.83 -8.80 -32.06
C LEU A 221 13.43 -8.64 -30.65
N LEU A 222 14.28 -9.55 -30.22
CA LEU A 222 14.99 -9.47 -28.94
C LEU A 222 15.92 -8.26 -28.87
N GLN A 223 16.67 -8.00 -29.92
CA GLN A 223 17.57 -6.86 -30.01
C GLN A 223 16.81 -5.51 -29.96
N SER A 224 15.68 -5.43 -30.67
CA SER A 224 14.80 -4.27 -30.63
C SER A 224 14.17 -4.08 -29.22
N GLY A 225 13.74 -5.18 -28.59
CA GLY A 225 13.20 -5.16 -27.22
C GLY A 225 14.21 -4.66 -26.20
N ALA A 226 15.44 -5.17 -26.26
CA ALA A 226 16.52 -4.73 -25.39
C ALA A 226 16.83 -3.23 -25.55
N ALA A 227 16.92 -2.76 -26.79
CA ALA A 227 17.19 -1.35 -27.08
C ALA A 227 16.07 -0.42 -26.58
N GLN A 228 14.81 -0.83 -26.72
CA GLN A 228 13.67 -0.07 -26.20
C GLN A 228 13.68 0.00 -24.66
N LEU A 229 13.95 -1.13 -23.99
CA LEU A 229 14.04 -1.18 -22.54
C LEU A 229 15.15 -0.28 -22.01
N GLU A 230 16.32 -0.30 -22.63
CA GLU A 230 17.45 0.58 -22.29
C GLU A 230 17.11 2.07 -22.49
N ALA A 231 16.44 2.40 -23.58
CA ALA A 231 15.97 3.76 -23.83
C ALA A 231 14.96 4.25 -22.77
N HIS A 232 14.04 3.39 -22.34
CA HIS A 232 13.13 3.69 -21.24
C HIS A 232 13.88 3.96 -19.94
N LEU A 233 14.80 3.10 -19.57
CA LEU A 233 15.62 3.28 -18.36
C LEU A 233 16.38 4.60 -18.40
N LYS A 234 17.04 4.90 -19.50
CA LYS A 234 17.81 6.14 -19.67
C LYS A 234 16.92 7.38 -19.54
N SER A 235 15.75 7.36 -20.17
CA SER A 235 14.77 8.45 -20.07
C SER A 235 14.28 8.65 -18.64
N HIS A 236 13.93 7.54 -17.96
CA HIS A 236 13.48 7.57 -16.57
C HIS A 236 14.53 8.13 -15.63
N LEU A 237 15.77 7.66 -15.72
CA LEU A 237 16.86 8.13 -14.86
C LEU A 237 17.16 9.62 -15.06
N ALA A 238 16.96 10.16 -16.28
CA ALA A 238 17.17 11.57 -16.59
C ALA A 238 16.08 12.48 -16.01
N ALA A 239 14.85 11.98 -15.90
CA ALA A 239 13.70 12.76 -15.38
C ALA A 239 13.39 12.46 -13.89
N ARG A 240 14.14 11.57 -13.27
CA ARG A 240 13.83 11.01 -11.95
C ARG A 240 13.89 12.06 -10.83
N LEU A 241 12.91 11.98 -9.92
CA LEU A 241 12.95 12.71 -8.66
C LEU A 241 14.21 12.34 -7.85
N THR A 242 15.01 13.32 -7.50
CA THR A 242 16.28 13.13 -6.80
C THR A 242 16.35 14.03 -5.56
N GLY A 243 16.72 13.45 -4.43
CA GLY A 243 16.97 14.18 -3.18
C GLY A 243 18.41 14.71 -3.11
N LEU A 244 18.58 15.82 -2.41
CA LEU A 244 19.88 16.44 -2.13
C LEU A 244 20.06 16.59 -0.62
N GLY A 245 21.28 16.45 -0.14
CA GLY A 245 21.62 16.57 1.27
C GLY A 245 20.92 15.51 2.12
N ALA A 246 20.20 15.92 3.15
CA ALA A 246 19.46 15.00 4.03
C ALA A 246 18.38 14.17 3.31
N LEU A 247 17.94 14.61 2.12
CA LEU A 247 16.95 13.89 1.29
C LEU A 247 17.57 12.93 0.27
N GLU A 248 18.89 12.81 0.20
CA GLU A 248 19.56 11.86 -0.69
C GLU A 248 19.08 10.42 -0.44
N GLY A 249 18.62 9.73 -1.50
CA GLY A 249 18.07 8.37 -1.43
C GLY A 249 16.65 8.27 -0.87
N VAL A 250 16.06 9.35 -0.33
CA VAL A 250 14.67 9.32 0.17
C VAL A 250 13.65 9.13 -0.96
N PRO A 251 13.75 9.83 -2.12
CA PRO A 251 12.84 9.55 -3.25
C PRO A 251 12.85 8.09 -3.67
N GLU A 252 14.01 7.44 -3.75
CA GLU A 252 14.10 6.02 -4.11
C GLU A 252 13.36 5.13 -3.13
N ALA A 253 13.52 5.38 -1.83
CA ALA A 253 12.87 4.64 -0.76
C ALA A 253 11.34 4.88 -0.69
N VAL A 254 10.82 5.88 -1.41
CA VAL A 254 9.37 6.13 -1.56
C VAL A 254 8.85 5.57 -2.88
N LEU A 255 9.49 5.86 -4.00
CA LEU A 255 8.97 5.56 -5.33
C LEU A 255 9.00 4.06 -5.65
N SER A 256 10.14 3.41 -5.41
CA SER A 256 10.31 1.99 -5.76
C SER A 256 9.36 1.06 -4.98
N PRO A 257 9.13 1.25 -3.65
CA PRO A 257 8.13 0.48 -2.92
C PRO A 257 6.70 0.64 -3.45
N ILE A 258 6.29 1.84 -3.80
CA ILE A 258 4.96 2.08 -4.37
C ILE A 258 4.79 1.29 -5.66
N TRP A 259 5.75 1.38 -6.59
CA TRP A 259 5.72 0.57 -7.81
C TRP A 259 5.77 -0.93 -7.53
N PHE A 260 6.59 -1.37 -6.58
CA PHE A 260 6.69 -2.78 -6.22
C PHE A 260 5.37 -3.35 -5.67
N ASN A 261 4.56 -2.54 -4.97
CA ASN A 261 3.25 -2.94 -4.46
C ASN A 261 2.09 -2.63 -5.43
N THR A 262 2.34 -1.97 -6.55
CA THR A 262 1.29 -1.66 -7.53
C THR A 262 0.86 -2.92 -8.28
N MET A 263 -0.44 -3.10 -8.38
CA MET A 263 -1.09 -4.15 -9.17
C MET A 263 -2.15 -3.52 -10.08
N TYR A 264 -2.57 -4.27 -11.08
CA TYR A 264 -3.63 -3.86 -11.99
C TYR A 264 -4.91 -4.65 -11.76
N ARG A 265 -6.02 -3.95 -11.83
CA ARG A 265 -7.35 -4.51 -11.72
C ARG A 265 -8.12 -4.32 -13.02
N GLU A 266 -8.16 -5.38 -13.81
CA GLU A 266 -8.63 -5.31 -15.18
C GLU A 266 -10.14 -5.07 -15.30
N ASP A 267 -10.97 -5.71 -14.46
CA ASP A 267 -12.43 -5.53 -14.49
C ASP A 267 -12.88 -4.08 -14.24
N LYS A 268 -11.99 -3.28 -13.63
CA LYS A 268 -12.17 -1.85 -13.36
C LYS A 268 -11.32 -0.96 -14.26
N GLY A 269 -10.36 -1.53 -14.95
CA GLY A 269 -9.45 -0.80 -15.83
C GLY A 269 -8.50 0.15 -15.09
N HIS A 270 -8.17 -0.13 -13.82
CA HIS A 270 -7.28 0.71 -13.03
C HIS A 270 -6.27 -0.07 -12.20
N ARG A 271 -5.22 0.64 -11.78
CA ARG A 271 -4.18 0.15 -10.89
C ARG A 271 -4.58 0.38 -9.43
N PHE A 272 -4.04 -0.43 -8.53
CA PHE A 272 -4.14 -0.24 -7.09
C PHE A 272 -2.84 -0.62 -6.40
N ILE A 273 -2.63 -0.13 -5.19
CA ILE A 273 -1.44 -0.40 -4.38
C ILE A 273 -1.82 -1.43 -3.32
N MET A 274 -1.24 -2.61 -3.43
CA MET A 274 -1.43 -3.69 -2.47
C MET A 274 -0.84 -3.30 -1.11
N VAL A 275 -1.48 -3.75 -0.04
CA VAL A 275 -1.09 -3.37 1.33
C VAL A 275 0.28 -3.94 1.69
N ASP A 276 0.46 -5.25 1.50
CA ASP A 276 1.63 -5.96 1.95
C ASP A 276 1.91 -7.18 1.07
N ARG A 277 3.16 -7.35 0.68
CA ARG A 277 3.61 -8.50 -0.10
C ARG A 277 3.61 -9.83 0.69
N PRO A 278 4.12 -9.88 1.93
CA PRO A 278 4.09 -11.10 2.73
C PRO A 278 2.70 -11.67 2.97
N TRP A 279 1.69 -10.85 3.14
CA TRP A 279 0.32 -11.33 3.34
C TRP A 279 -0.24 -12.06 2.13
N ALA A 280 0.14 -11.64 0.93
CA ALA A 280 -0.20 -12.34 -0.29
C ALA A 280 0.36 -13.78 -0.36
N ARG A 281 1.34 -14.12 0.47
CA ARG A 281 1.95 -15.44 0.50
C ARG A 281 1.21 -16.46 1.36
N ASN A 282 0.49 -16.01 2.37
CA ASN A 282 0.02 -16.88 3.44
C ASN A 282 -1.37 -17.47 3.21
N ASP A 283 -2.23 -16.73 2.54
CA ASP A 283 -3.58 -17.14 2.24
C ASP A 283 -4.00 -16.54 0.91
N ASP A 284 -5.19 -16.75 0.51
CA ASP A 284 -5.87 -16.23 -0.67
C ASP A 284 -5.78 -14.69 -0.85
N GLY A 285 -4.77 -14.09 -0.25
CA GLY A 285 -4.52 -12.67 -0.08
C GLY A 285 -4.08 -11.91 -1.33
N TRP A 286 -4.38 -12.42 -2.49
CA TRP A 286 -4.14 -11.77 -3.75
C TRP A 286 -4.86 -10.43 -3.85
N GLY A 287 -4.05 -9.36 -3.75
CA GLY A 287 -4.59 -8.03 -3.91
C GLY A 287 -5.51 -7.58 -2.79
N ILE A 288 -5.16 -7.86 -1.53
CA ILE A 288 -5.86 -7.25 -0.41
C ILE A 288 -5.57 -5.77 -0.34
N THR A 289 -6.64 -4.99 -0.25
CA THR A 289 -6.60 -3.57 0.10
C THR A 289 -7.32 -3.37 1.42
N PHE A 290 -6.69 -2.64 2.34
CA PHE A 290 -7.36 -2.14 3.54
C PHE A 290 -7.76 -0.69 3.34
N ASN A 291 -8.81 -0.25 4.03
CA ASN A 291 -9.37 1.07 3.84
C ASN A 291 -8.31 2.18 4.00
N TRP A 292 -7.86 2.48 5.22
CA TRP A 292 -6.94 3.61 5.44
C TRP A 292 -5.57 3.42 4.79
N ASP A 293 -5.09 2.17 4.69
CA ASP A 293 -3.83 1.80 4.04
C ASP A 293 -3.81 2.21 2.56
N THR A 294 -4.89 1.85 1.85
CA THR A 294 -5.07 2.18 0.44
C THR A 294 -5.11 3.69 0.22
N PHE A 295 -5.90 4.40 1.03
CA PHE A 295 -6.00 5.85 0.90
C PHE A 295 -4.69 6.54 1.25
N LEU A 296 -4.02 6.16 2.33
CA LEU A 296 -2.77 6.77 2.76
C LEU A 296 -1.61 6.53 1.79
N SER A 297 -1.53 5.33 1.18
CA SER A 297 -0.49 5.05 0.17
C SER A 297 -0.63 5.93 -1.08
N SER A 298 -1.83 6.45 -1.36
CA SER A 298 -2.03 7.42 -2.46
C SER A 298 -1.27 8.73 -2.26
N LEU A 299 -1.00 9.12 -1.01
CA LEU A 299 -0.18 10.31 -0.72
C LEU A 299 1.28 10.13 -1.17
N SER A 300 1.81 8.93 -1.03
CA SER A 300 3.12 8.56 -1.58
C SER A 300 3.07 8.41 -3.10
N ALA A 301 1.99 7.82 -3.62
CA ALA A 301 1.77 7.68 -5.06
C ALA A 301 1.74 9.02 -5.80
N CYS A 302 1.28 10.10 -5.18
CA CYS A 302 1.36 11.46 -5.73
C CYS A 302 2.79 11.90 -6.10
N TRP A 303 3.81 11.33 -5.49
CA TRP A 303 5.21 11.61 -5.85
C TRP A 303 5.73 10.70 -6.98
N VAL A 304 4.98 9.68 -7.31
CA VAL A 304 5.34 8.62 -8.26
C VAL A 304 4.63 8.82 -9.60
N ASP A 305 3.29 8.85 -9.56
CA ASP A 305 2.41 8.91 -10.73
C ASP A 305 1.03 9.42 -10.28
N ASP A 306 0.63 10.58 -10.78
CA ASP A 306 -0.63 11.22 -10.43
C ASP A 306 -1.85 10.37 -10.83
N GLU A 307 -1.79 9.62 -11.94
CA GLU A 307 -2.85 8.74 -12.36
C GLU A 307 -2.96 7.52 -11.43
N LEU A 308 -1.83 6.93 -11.02
CA LEU A 308 -1.83 5.84 -10.04
C LEU A 308 -2.47 6.28 -8.72
N ALA A 309 -2.17 7.49 -8.24
CA ALA A 309 -2.76 8.03 -7.02
C ALA A 309 -4.29 8.16 -7.14
N LYS A 310 -4.78 8.67 -8.28
CA LYS A 310 -6.21 8.78 -8.58
C LYS A 310 -6.89 7.43 -8.69
N GLU A 311 -6.29 6.49 -9.43
CA GLU A 311 -6.80 5.14 -9.62
C GLU A 311 -6.89 4.37 -8.29
N ASN A 312 -5.87 4.46 -7.46
CA ASN A 312 -5.84 3.79 -6.15
C ASN A 312 -6.94 4.29 -5.21
N ILE A 313 -7.19 5.61 -5.17
CA ILE A 313 -8.30 6.21 -4.42
C ILE A 313 -9.65 5.72 -4.96
N LEU A 314 -9.85 5.74 -6.27
CA LEU A 314 -11.09 5.25 -6.87
C LEU A 314 -11.33 3.77 -6.54
N GLY A 315 -10.28 2.95 -6.59
CA GLY A 315 -10.34 1.54 -6.19
C GLY A 315 -10.82 1.34 -4.75
N GLY A 316 -10.35 2.18 -3.83
CA GLY A 316 -10.80 2.19 -2.44
C GLY A 316 -12.25 2.70 -2.27
N LEU A 317 -12.68 3.65 -3.10
CA LEU A 317 -14.04 4.17 -3.07
C LEU A 317 -15.05 3.28 -3.82
N ASP A 318 -14.62 2.48 -4.79
CA ASP A 318 -15.49 1.63 -5.60
C ASP A 318 -16.05 0.42 -4.84
N VAL A 319 -15.45 0.10 -3.71
CA VAL A 319 -15.92 -0.98 -2.81
C VAL A 319 -16.90 -0.48 -1.75
N GLN A 320 -17.30 0.80 -1.82
CA GLN A 320 -18.27 1.40 -0.90
C GLN A 320 -19.60 0.68 -0.95
N LEU A 321 -20.14 0.34 0.21
CA LEU A 321 -21.44 -0.30 0.36
C LEU A 321 -22.61 0.67 0.10
N PRO A 322 -23.82 0.16 -0.15
CA PRO A 322 -24.99 0.99 -0.42
C PRO A 322 -25.35 1.99 0.68
N ASP A 323 -25.07 1.65 1.94
CA ASP A 323 -25.27 2.52 3.11
C ASP A 323 -24.26 3.65 3.22
N GLY A 324 -23.18 3.61 2.42
CA GLY A 324 -22.10 4.61 2.43
C GLY A 324 -20.83 4.14 3.12
N ARG A 325 -20.85 3.04 3.84
CA ARG A 325 -19.69 2.49 4.51
C ARG A 325 -18.62 2.04 3.51
N ILE A 326 -17.36 2.28 3.85
CA ILE A 326 -16.21 1.70 3.17
C ILE A 326 -15.72 0.51 4.01
N PRO A 327 -15.63 -0.70 3.44
CA PRO A 327 -15.19 -1.89 4.16
C PRO A 327 -13.81 -1.74 4.77
N LEU A 328 -13.55 -2.44 5.88
CA LEU A 328 -12.22 -2.48 6.49
C LEU A 328 -11.17 -2.98 5.50
N TYR A 329 -11.43 -4.09 4.83
CA TYR A 329 -10.59 -4.64 3.78
C TYR A 329 -11.42 -5.26 2.65
N THR A 330 -10.80 -5.43 1.51
CA THR A 330 -11.42 -6.00 0.33
C THR A 330 -10.38 -6.80 -0.46
N HIS A 331 -10.77 -7.96 -0.95
CA HIS A 331 -9.99 -8.66 -1.96
C HIS A 331 -10.20 -7.99 -3.33
N GLN A 332 -9.11 -7.68 -3.99
CA GLN A 332 -9.15 -7.14 -5.34
C GLN A 332 -9.11 -8.24 -6.42
N SER A 333 -8.85 -9.49 -6.02
CA SER A 333 -8.89 -10.62 -6.96
C SER A 333 -10.32 -10.95 -7.39
N LEU A 334 -10.48 -11.32 -8.67
CA LEU A 334 -11.78 -11.60 -9.28
C LEU A 334 -12.45 -12.86 -8.71
N THR A 335 -11.66 -13.83 -8.30
CA THR A 335 -12.15 -15.13 -7.82
C THR A 335 -12.83 -15.05 -6.46
N HIS A 336 -12.35 -14.20 -5.59
CA HIS A 336 -12.91 -14.02 -4.24
C HIS A 336 -14.13 -13.10 -4.20
N ARG A 337 -14.37 -12.33 -5.26
CA ARG A 337 -15.54 -11.43 -5.34
C ARG A 337 -16.86 -12.14 -5.61
N ALA A 338 -16.81 -13.30 -6.26
CA ALA A 338 -18.03 -14.07 -6.54
C ALA A 338 -18.69 -14.59 -5.25
N GLU A 339 -17.96 -14.59 -4.14
CA GLU A 339 -18.39 -15.20 -2.87
C GLU A 339 -18.85 -14.18 -1.82
N ALA A 340 -19.02 -12.95 -2.13
CA ALA A 340 -19.37 -11.79 -1.32
C ALA A 340 -18.16 -10.90 -0.99
N PRO A 341 -18.33 -9.59 -0.94
CA PRO A 341 -17.28 -8.71 -0.43
C PRO A 341 -17.00 -9.10 1.01
N ILE A 342 -15.79 -9.56 1.28
CA ILE A 342 -15.35 -9.80 2.65
C ILE A 342 -15.21 -8.42 3.29
N THR A 343 -16.18 -8.10 4.10
CA THR A 343 -16.21 -6.82 4.81
C THR A 343 -16.14 -7.13 6.28
N ALA A 344 -15.11 -6.65 6.94
CA ALA A 344 -15.13 -6.62 8.38
C ALA A 344 -16.26 -5.69 8.84
N GLY A 345 -17.01 -6.12 9.82
CA GLY A 345 -18.13 -5.36 10.39
C GLY A 345 -17.73 -4.11 11.18
N ARG A 346 -16.51 -3.62 11.01
CA ARG A 346 -15.96 -2.47 11.70
C ARG A 346 -15.54 -1.39 10.72
N GLY A 347 -15.69 -0.14 11.11
CA GLY A 347 -15.18 0.99 10.37
C GLY A 347 -13.69 1.19 10.64
N GLN A 348 -12.94 1.61 9.65
CA GLN A 348 -11.57 2.06 9.81
C GLN A 348 -11.48 3.60 9.92
N HIS A 349 -10.26 4.11 9.90
CA HIS A 349 -9.96 5.53 10.03
C HIS A 349 -10.59 6.37 8.90
N ILE A 350 -11.07 7.57 9.26
CA ILE A 350 -11.80 8.47 8.37
C ILE A 350 -10.79 9.32 7.58
N VAL A 351 -10.17 8.73 6.57
CA VAL A 351 -9.03 9.34 5.86
C VAL A 351 -9.37 9.78 4.42
N GLN A 352 -10.53 9.38 3.91
CA GLN A 352 -10.90 9.52 2.51
C GLN A 352 -10.90 10.99 2.06
N GLY A 353 -11.55 11.85 2.83
CA GLY A 353 -11.64 13.28 2.52
C GLY A 353 -10.28 13.96 2.45
N TYR A 354 -9.40 13.63 3.39
CA TYR A 354 -8.03 14.17 3.43
C TYR A 354 -7.23 13.73 2.22
N THR A 355 -7.21 12.43 1.92
CA THR A 355 -6.40 11.90 0.82
C THR A 355 -6.91 12.34 -0.55
N VAL A 356 -8.22 12.37 -0.77
CA VAL A 356 -8.84 12.93 -1.98
C VAL A 356 -8.45 14.39 -2.16
N TRP A 357 -8.53 15.19 -1.10
CA TRP A 357 -8.17 16.60 -1.18
C TRP A 357 -6.69 16.81 -1.51
N GLN A 358 -5.77 16.09 -0.85
CA GLN A 358 -4.34 16.19 -1.11
C GLN A 358 -3.99 15.78 -2.56
N THR A 359 -4.61 14.71 -3.06
CA THR A 359 -4.43 14.27 -4.45
C THR A 359 -5.00 15.29 -5.44
N TYR A 360 -6.15 15.91 -5.14
CA TYR A 360 -6.70 16.98 -5.95
C TYR A 360 -5.78 18.22 -6.02
N LEU A 361 -5.20 18.62 -4.90
CA LEU A 361 -4.23 19.72 -4.88
C LEU A 361 -3.04 19.45 -5.80
N ARG A 362 -2.68 18.21 -6.00
CA ARG A 362 -1.62 17.81 -6.92
C ARG A 362 -2.09 17.81 -8.38
N THR A 363 -3.20 17.18 -8.66
CA THR A 363 -3.66 16.87 -10.03
C THR A 363 -4.54 17.96 -10.64
N ARG A 364 -5.26 18.72 -9.83
CA ARG A 364 -6.27 19.73 -10.22
C ARG A 364 -7.37 19.19 -11.14
N ASP A 365 -7.59 17.86 -11.12
CA ASP A 365 -8.61 17.21 -11.93
C ASP A 365 -9.99 17.36 -11.27
N LYS A 366 -10.76 18.36 -11.69
CA LYS A 366 -12.11 18.63 -11.17
C LYS A 366 -13.12 17.53 -11.51
N ALA A 367 -12.95 16.84 -12.62
CA ALA A 367 -13.85 15.76 -13.01
C ALA A 367 -13.66 14.54 -12.07
N TRP A 368 -12.41 14.18 -11.80
CA TRP A 368 -12.08 13.17 -10.82
C TRP A 368 -12.52 13.57 -9.40
N LEU A 369 -12.30 14.83 -9.01
CA LEU A 369 -12.76 15.36 -7.74
C LEU A 369 -14.27 15.20 -7.55
N ALA A 370 -15.06 15.56 -8.58
CA ALA A 370 -16.51 15.42 -8.56
C ALA A 370 -16.97 13.98 -8.37
N GLN A 371 -16.29 13.03 -9.02
CA GLN A 371 -16.55 11.60 -8.89
C GLN A 371 -16.26 11.11 -7.46
N CYS A 372 -15.14 11.52 -6.86
CA CYS A 372 -14.76 11.17 -5.49
C CYS A 372 -15.68 11.81 -4.45
N TYR A 373 -16.04 13.08 -4.67
CA TYR A 373 -16.82 13.88 -3.73
C TYR A 373 -18.11 13.21 -3.30
N GLU A 374 -18.91 12.69 -4.22
CA GLU A 374 -20.19 12.06 -3.91
C GLU A 374 -20.02 10.79 -3.05
N LYS A 375 -18.95 10.04 -3.28
CA LYS A 375 -18.64 8.84 -2.50
C LYS A 375 -18.13 9.20 -1.10
N VAL A 376 -17.24 10.17 -0.99
CA VAL A 376 -16.72 10.65 0.31
C VAL A 376 -17.85 11.27 1.15
N LYS A 377 -18.77 12.00 0.52
CA LYS A 377 -19.97 12.56 1.18
C LYS A 377 -20.84 11.47 1.80
N ARG A 378 -21.09 10.38 1.08
CA ARG A 378 -21.84 9.23 1.61
C ARG A 378 -21.08 8.52 2.74
N ALA A 379 -19.76 8.35 2.60
CA ALA A 379 -18.93 7.77 3.64
C ALA A 379 -18.91 8.63 4.91
N HIS A 380 -18.92 9.95 4.77
CA HIS A 380 -19.00 10.88 5.89
C HIS A 380 -20.33 10.77 6.63
N ALA A 381 -21.43 10.74 5.89
CA ALA A 381 -22.78 10.65 6.45
C ALA A 381 -23.01 9.33 7.22
N TRP A 382 -22.37 8.24 6.78
CA TRP A 382 -22.53 6.93 7.42
C TRP A 382 -22.14 6.92 8.91
N TRP A 383 -21.10 7.64 9.29
CA TRP A 383 -20.58 7.62 10.68
C TRP A 383 -21.58 8.05 11.74
N LEU A 384 -22.48 8.98 11.39
CA LEU A 384 -23.52 9.48 12.30
C LEU A 384 -24.93 9.18 11.77
N SER A 385 -25.08 8.27 10.79
CA SER A 385 -26.38 7.87 10.25
C SER A 385 -27.18 7.06 11.29
N ASP A 386 -28.51 7.20 11.21
CA ASP A 386 -29.43 6.40 11.97
C ASP A 386 -29.47 4.96 11.47
N ARG A 387 -29.42 4.00 12.37
CA ARG A 387 -29.51 2.56 12.10
C ARG A 387 -30.94 2.05 11.87
N GLY A 388 -31.93 2.90 11.99
CA GLY A 388 -33.35 2.55 11.92
C GLY A 388 -34.00 2.36 13.30
N ASP A 389 -33.26 2.50 14.38
CA ASP A 389 -33.74 2.45 15.77
C ASP A 389 -33.61 3.80 16.49
N GLY A 390 -33.34 4.88 15.77
CA GLY A 390 -33.09 6.21 16.30
C GLY A 390 -31.70 6.41 16.87
N GLN A 391 -30.77 5.46 16.65
CA GLN A 391 -29.38 5.54 17.12
C GLN A 391 -28.43 5.62 15.95
N ALA A 392 -27.45 6.51 16.01
CA ALA A 392 -26.40 6.57 15.01
C ALA A 392 -25.44 5.37 15.14
N TYR A 393 -24.89 4.93 14.02
CA TYR A 393 -24.02 3.75 13.96
C TYR A 393 -22.83 3.81 14.91
N ARG A 394 -22.24 4.98 15.12
CA ARG A 394 -21.03 5.14 15.94
C ARG A 394 -21.21 6.14 17.10
N ASP A 395 -22.42 6.60 17.34
CA ASP A 395 -22.74 7.48 18.45
C ASP A 395 -23.69 6.78 19.45
N GLY A 396 -23.12 6.00 20.35
CA GLY A 396 -23.89 5.15 21.26
C GLY A 396 -24.78 5.90 22.27
N LEU A 397 -24.56 7.20 22.48
CA LEU A 397 -25.33 8.03 23.40
C LEU A 397 -26.01 9.23 22.74
N GLY A 398 -25.95 9.35 21.41
CA GLY A 398 -26.58 10.49 20.71
C GLY A 398 -25.91 11.83 20.98
N LYS A 399 -24.61 11.86 21.31
CA LYS A 399 -23.85 13.09 21.54
C LYS A 399 -23.34 13.76 20.29
N GLY A 400 -23.45 13.10 19.12
CA GLY A 400 -22.90 13.57 17.86
C GLY A 400 -21.37 13.42 17.78
N MET A 401 -20.79 12.51 18.56
CA MET A 401 -19.37 12.15 18.57
C MET A 401 -19.19 10.73 18.07
N ILE A 402 -17.97 10.42 17.57
CA ILE A 402 -17.68 9.13 16.99
C ILE A 402 -17.14 8.17 18.05
N GLY A 403 -17.90 7.10 18.29
CA GLY A 403 -17.51 6.02 19.17
C GLY A 403 -16.74 4.92 18.46
N PHE A 404 -16.19 4.02 19.24
CA PHE A 404 -15.62 2.78 18.76
C PHE A 404 -16.72 1.75 18.61
N GLY A 405 -16.76 1.02 17.52
CA GLY A 405 -17.86 0.11 17.30
C GLY A 405 -17.65 -0.98 16.31
N TYR A 406 -18.59 -1.87 16.33
CA TYR A 406 -18.67 -3.05 15.51
C TYR A 406 -20.05 -3.05 14.87
N ASP A 407 -20.12 -3.35 13.59
CA ASP A 407 -21.39 -3.49 12.90
C ASP A 407 -21.77 -4.97 12.79
N PRO A 408 -22.70 -5.48 13.61
CA PRO A 408 -23.08 -6.88 13.60
C PRO A 408 -23.81 -7.31 12.32
N GLU A 409 -24.35 -6.36 11.56
CA GLU A 409 -25.10 -6.66 10.34
C GLU A 409 -24.19 -7.04 9.17
N CYS A 410 -22.90 -6.76 9.25
CA CYS A 410 -21.96 -7.08 8.19
C CYS A 410 -21.37 -8.48 8.35
N GLU A 411 -20.21 -8.59 8.94
CA GLU A 411 -19.58 -9.89 9.18
C GLU A 411 -20.26 -10.70 10.25
N MET A 412 -20.79 -10.01 11.22
CA MET A 412 -21.33 -10.66 12.40
C MET A 412 -22.74 -11.20 12.14
N GLY A 413 -23.54 -10.51 11.36
CA GLY A 413 -24.86 -11.00 10.96
C GLY A 413 -24.80 -12.25 10.09
N VAL A 414 -23.90 -12.27 9.14
CA VAL A 414 -23.63 -13.44 8.28
C VAL A 414 -22.88 -14.53 9.03
N LEU A 415 -22.08 -14.17 10.00
CA LEU A 415 -21.24 -15.04 10.80
C LEU A 415 -21.81 -15.29 12.20
N GLY A 416 -23.06 -14.91 12.50
CA GLY A 416 -23.64 -14.93 13.82
C GLY A 416 -23.31 -16.20 14.64
N ALA A 417 -23.41 -17.38 14.04
CA ALA A 417 -22.96 -18.64 14.61
C ALA A 417 -21.44 -18.84 14.65
N ARG A 418 -20.68 -18.02 13.90
CA ARG A 418 -19.21 -18.11 13.82
C ARG A 418 -18.51 -16.99 14.59
N VAL A 419 -19.26 -16.03 15.12
CA VAL A 419 -18.73 -14.94 15.94
C VAL A 419 -18.01 -15.45 17.17
N GLN A 420 -18.55 -16.45 17.82
CA GLN A 420 -17.92 -17.01 19.03
C GLN A 420 -16.49 -17.50 18.81
N PRO A 421 -16.20 -18.35 17.81
CA PRO A 421 -14.82 -18.73 17.52
C PRO A 421 -13.96 -17.57 17.03
N TYR A 422 -14.54 -16.62 16.33
CA TYR A 422 -13.82 -15.47 15.80
C TYR A 422 -13.45 -14.47 16.91
N VAL A 423 -14.39 -14.12 17.76
CA VAL A 423 -14.15 -13.26 18.92
C VAL A 423 -13.18 -13.95 19.90
N ALA A 424 -13.29 -15.26 20.10
CA ALA A 424 -12.36 -16.02 20.92
C ALA A 424 -10.96 -16.14 20.33
N LYS A 425 -10.84 -16.17 19.00
CA LYS A 425 -9.57 -16.16 18.28
C LYS A 425 -9.03 -14.76 18.03
N ALA A 426 -9.88 -13.77 18.01
CA ALA A 426 -9.54 -12.40 17.80
C ALA A 426 -8.90 -11.81 19.05
N GLN A 427 -7.83 -12.39 19.46
CA GLN A 427 -6.91 -11.75 20.39
C GLN A 427 -6.67 -10.33 19.89
N SER A 428 -7.28 -9.35 20.52
CA SER A 428 -6.94 -7.95 20.35
C SER A 428 -6.86 -7.36 18.93
N ALA A 429 -6.68 -8.16 17.92
CA ALA A 429 -6.22 -7.75 16.61
C ALA A 429 -7.30 -7.18 15.69
N TYR A 430 -8.53 -7.03 16.11
CA TYR A 430 -9.63 -6.75 15.18
C TYR A 430 -10.47 -5.53 15.55
N PHE A 431 -9.89 -4.60 16.29
CA PHE A 431 -10.55 -3.36 16.61
C PHE A 431 -10.17 -2.24 15.68
N GLU A 432 -11.01 -1.26 15.62
CA GLU A 432 -10.91 -0.17 14.63
C GLU A 432 -9.63 0.65 14.75
N THR A 433 -8.96 0.59 15.89
CA THR A 433 -7.80 1.43 16.17
C THR A 433 -6.82 0.72 17.09
N TYR A 434 -5.52 0.74 16.75
CA TYR A 434 -4.41 0.39 17.64
C TYR A 434 -4.62 -0.90 18.41
N ASP A 435 -4.75 -1.99 17.73
CA ASP A 435 -5.25 -3.29 18.17
C ASP A 435 -4.85 -3.73 19.58
N ASP A 436 -3.62 -3.61 20.01
CA ASP A 436 -3.15 -3.96 21.35
C ASP A 436 -2.71 -2.76 22.19
N SER A 437 -3.14 -1.56 21.83
CA SER A 437 -2.84 -0.34 22.58
C SER A 437 -3.27 -0.43 24.04
N PRO A 438 -2.50 0.14 24.98
CA PRO A 438 -2.92 0.26 26.39
C PRO A 438 -4.24 1.00 26.58
N GLN A 439 -4.71 1.74 25.58
CA GLN A 439 -6.05 2.35 25.60
C GLN A 439 -7.15 1.32 25.86
N TRP A 440 -6.94 0.09 25.43
CA TRP A 440 -7.90 -1.01 25.55
C TRP A 440 -7.70 -1.87 26.80
N THR A 441 -6.65 -1.70 27.57
CA THR A 441 -6.35 -2.49 28.76
C THR A 441 -6.93 -1.85 30.02
N ASN A 442 -7.35 -2.69 30.98
CA ASN A 442 -7.82 -2.28 32.32
C ASN A 442 -9.02 -1.33 32.33
N GLY A 443 -9.81 -1.28 31.26
CA GLY A 443 -11.02 -0.46 31.17
C GLY A 443 -12.30 -1.26 31.29
N VAL A 444 -13.38 -0.59 31.64
CA VAL A 444 -14.75 -1.14 31.62
C VAL A 444 -15.11 -1.72 30.26
N PHE A 445 -14.58 -1.11 29.21
CA PHE A 445 -14.69 -1.55 27.85
C PHE A 445 -14.38 -3.02 27.68
N PHE A 446 -13.26 -3.50 28.18
CA PHE A 446 -12.82 -4.88 27.99
C PHE A 446 -13.58 -5.89 28.81
N LYS A 447 -14.21 -5.48 29.87
CA LYS A 447 -15.16 -6.31 30.59
C LYS A 447 -16.44 -6.52 29.81
N THR A 448 -16.78 -5.55 28.97
CA THR A 448 -18.04 -5.54 28.23
C THR A 448 -17.88 -6.14 26.83
N ILE A 449 -16.83 -5.78 26.13
CA ILE A 449 -16.61 -6.22 24.76
C ILE A 449 -15.50 -7.22 24.64
N ARG A 450 -14.72 -7.36 25.56
CA ARG A 450 -13.68 -8.25 25.59
C ARG A 450 -13.17 -8.76 24.33
N GLY A 451 -13.19 -8.36 23.41
CA GLY A 451 -12.58 -8.95 22.27
C GLY A 451 -11.16 -9.38 22.51
N MET A 452 -10.65 -9.16 23.59
CA MET A 452 -9.25 -9.15 23.67
C MET A 452 -8.72 -10.42 24.26
N ASN A 453 -7.93 -10.38 25.15
CA ASN A 453 -7.30 -11.55 25.73
C ASN A 453 -8.24 -12.16 26.78
N ASN A 454 -8.38 -13.47 26.79
CA ASN A 454 -9.09 -14.26 27.80
C ASN A 454 -10.63 -14.12 27.81
N ILE A 455 -11.26 -14.12 26.65
CA ILE A 455 -12.71 -14.23 26.54
C ILE A 455 -13.18 -15.61 26.97
N THR A 456 -14.16 -15.64 27.86
CA THR A 456 -14.90 -16.83 28.23
C THR A 456 -16.22 -16.90 27.44
N GLU A 457 -16.90 -18.03 27.45
CA GLU A 457 -18.24 -18.17 26.85
C GLU A 457 -19.24 -17.17 27.41
N ASN A 458 -19.18 -16.87 28.71
CA ASN A 458 -20.04 -15.86 29.34
C ASN A 458 -19.76 -14.44 28.81
N ASP A 459 -18.51 -14.15 28.57
CA ASP A 459 -18.10 -12.85 28.03
C ASP A 459 -18.57 -12.65 26.59
N VAL A 460 -18.59 -13.69 25.77
CA VAL A 460 -19.10 -13.63 24.40
C VAL A 460 -20.60 -13.31 24.40
N THR A 461 -21.34 -13.91 25.31
CA THR A 461 -22.78 -13.61 25.45
C THR A 461 -23.01 -12.15 25.87
N ASP A 462 -22.19 -11.62 26.75
CA ASP A 462 -22.28 -10.22 27.18
C ASP A 462 -21.86 -9.26 26.08
N VAL A 463 -20.85 -9.60 25.30
CA VAL A 463 -20.43 -8.83 24.12
C VAL A 463 -21.54 -8.75 23.08
N ALA A 464 -22.14 -9.88 22.69
CA ALA A 464 -23.23 -9.94 21.74
C ALA A 464 -24.42 -9.10 22.22
N LYS A 465 -24.80 -9.23 23.49
CA LYS A 465 -25.87 -8.47 24.11
C LYS A 465 -25.60 -6.97 24.16
N TYR A 466 -24.34 -6.56 24.30
CA TYR A 466 -23.94 -5.17 24.26
C TYR A 466 -23.97 -4.61 22.84
N LEU A 467 -23.42 -5.35 21.88
CA LEU A 467 -23.41 -4.97 20.47
C LEU A 467 -24.82 -4.85 19.90
N ASP A 468 -25.73 -5.74 20.25
CA ASP A 468 -27.15 -5.68 19.89
C ASP A 468 -27.84 -4.40 20.38
N LYS A 469 -27.36 -3.84 21.49
CA LYS A 469 -27.96 -2.65 22.08
C LYS A 469 -27.37 -1.35 21.56
N ALA A 470 -26.07 -1.27 21.40
CA ALA A 470 -25.40 -0.01 21.18
C ALA A 470 -24.60 0.07 19.87
N HIS A 471 -24.23 -1.05 19.25
CA HIS A 471 -23.31 -1.15 18.10
C HIS A 471 -21.97 -0.39 18.29
N THR A 472 -21.71 0.09 19.47
CA THR A 472 -20.51 0.80 19.86
C THR A 472 -20.00 0.31 21.20
N ALA A 473 -18.71 0.43 21.40
CA ALA A 473 -18.12 0.33 22.71
C ALA A 473 -18.48 1.56 23.57
N ASN A 474 -18.20 1.49 24.84
CA ASN A 474 -18.47 2.57 25.78
C ASN A 474 -17.42 3.71 25.74
N LEU A 475 -16.87 4.00 24.56
CA LEU A 475 -15.78 4.95 24.39
C LEU A 475 -15.94 5.76 23.09
N TYR A 476 -15.91 7.09 23.23
CA TYR A 476 -15.72 8.01 22.10
C TYR A 476 -14.22 8.17 21.82
N LEU A 477 -13.84 8.09 20.55
CA LEU A 477 -12.45 8.15 20.12
C LEU A 477 -12.06 9.55 19.66
N LEU A 478 -11.06 10.10 20.31
CA LEU A 478 -10.50 11.40 19.98
C LEU A 478 -10.02 11.45 18.52
N GLU A 479 -9.28 10.42 18.11
CA GLU A 479 -8.77 10.30 16.75
C GLU A 479 -9.91 10.30 15.73
N ARG A 480 -10.97 9.49 15.93
CA ARG A 480 -12.12 9.44 15.02
C ARG A 480 -12.85 10.77 14.93
N CYS A 481 -13.07 11.43 16.06
CA CYS A 481 -13.68 12.76 16.09
C CYS A 481 -12.84 13.79 15.34
N CYS A 482 -11.53 13.76 15.50
CA CYS A 482 -10.61 14.65 14.77
C CYS A 482 -10.60 14.36 13.28
N LEU A 483 -10.51 13.10 12.84
CA LEU A 483 -10.55 12.74 11.43
C LEU A 483 -11.91 13.01 10.78
N TYR A 484 -13.00 12.85 11.52
CA TYR A 484 -14.33 13.25 11.06
C TYR A 484 -14.39 14.77 10.79
N ALA A 485 -13.86 15.59 11.71
CA ALA A 485 -13.76 17.02 11.52
C ALA A 485 -12.90 17.38 10.29
N VAL A 486 -11.74 16.73 10.12
CA VAL A 486 -10.89 16.93 8.96
C VAL A 486 -11.61 16.54 7.66
N GLN A 487 -12.36 15.45 7.66
CA GLN A 487 -13.14 15.05 6.48
C GLN A 487 -14.24 16.06 6.16
N ALA A 488 -14.93 16.61 7.16
CA ALA A 488 -15.90 17.70 6.96
C ALA A 488 -15.23 18.95 6.38
N GLU A 489 -14.07 19.37 6.91
CA GLU A 489 -13.29 20.49 6.37
C GLU A 489 -12.88 20.26 4.91
N CYS A 490 -12.41 19.04 4.59
CA CYS A 490 -12.03 18.67 3.22
C CYS A 490 -13.26 18.64 2.29
N LEU A 491 -14.38 18.11 2.72
CA LEU A 491 -15.64 18.14 1.96
C LEU A 491 -16.10 19.57 1.69
N ALA A 492 -15.99 20.47 2.67
CA ALA A 492 -16.30 21.89 2.49
C ALA A 492 -15.36 22.54 1.43
N LYS A 493 -14.08 22.21 1.43
CA LYS A 493 -13.11 22.67 0.42
C LYS A 493 -13.45 22.13 -0.97
N MET A 494 -13.71 20.82 -1.07
CA MET A 494 -14.11 20.17 -2.32
C MET A 494 -15.42 20.74 -2.88
N ALA A 495 -16.41 20.99 -2.03
CA ALA A 495 -17.67 21.59 -2.42
C ALA A 495 -17.49 23.01 -3.00
N ARG A 496 -16.59 23.83 -2.43
CA ARG A 496 -16.23 25.14 -2.99
C ARG A 496 -15.61 25.02 -4.37
N GLU A 497 -14.66 24.09 -4.56
CA GLU A 497 -14.03 23.84 -5.86
C GLU A 497 -15.01 23.34 -6.93
N LEU A 498 -16.11 22.70 -6.49
CA LEU A 498 -17.17 22.18 -7.35
C LEU A 498 -18.38 23.11 -7.47
N ASP A 499 -18.24 24.36 -7.02
CA ASP A 499 -19.30 25.39 -7.06
C ASP A 499 -20.60 24.98 -6.36
N ARG A 500 -20.47 24.36 -5.14
CA ARG A 500 -21.59 23.92 -4.28
C ARG A 500 -21.59 24.67 -2.94
N PRO A 501 -21.94 25.94 -2.90
CA PRO A 501 -21.79 26.79 -1.71
C PRO A 501 -22.62 26.32 -0.50
N ASP A 502 -23.84 25.82 -0.73
CA ASP A 502 -24.73 25.37 0.36
C ASP A 502 -24.16 24.11 1.04
N GLU A 503 -23.66 23.14 0.27
CA GLU A 503 -22.99 21.96 0.80
C GLU A 503 -21.69 22.36 1.53
N ALA A 504 -20.93 23.32 1.00
CA ALA A 504 -19.73 23.83 1.65
C ALA A 504 -20.05 24.47 3.00
N ALA A 505 -21.14 25.21 3.11
CA ALA A 505 -21.61 25.80 4.37
C ALA A 505 -22.02 24.73 5.37
N ALA A 506 -22.76 23.70 4.92
CA ALA A 506 -23.20 22.59 5.78
C ALA A 506 -22.00 21.80 6.36
N PHE A 507 -21.00 21.45 5.54
CA PHE A 507 -19.81 20.77 6.03
C PHE A 507 -18.93 21.66 6.91
N SER A 508 -18.88 22.96 6.66
CA SER A 508 -18.19 23.90 7.55
C SER A 508 -18.87 23.94 8.93
N ALA A 509 -20.19 23.92 8.98
CA ALA A 509 -20.94 23.87 10.23
C ALA A 509 -20.72 22.53 10.99
N ASP A 510 -20.62 21.42 10.26
CA ASP A 510 -20.34 20.10 10.84
C ASP A 510 -18.91 20.04 11.43
N TYR A 511 -17.93 20.61 10.74
CA TYR A 511 -16.58 20.79 11.27
C TYR A 511 -16.59 21.58 12.59
N GLU A 512 -17.24 22.74 12.63
CA GLU A 512 -17.29 23.58 13.85
C GLU A 512 -18.06 22.91 14.99
N ARG A 513 -19.08 22.13 14.66
CA ARG A 513 -19.80 21.31 15.65
C ARG A 513 -18.86 20.28 16.29
N MET A 514 -18.12 19.50 15.50
CA MET A 514 -17.21 18.49 16.03
C MET A 514 -16.05 19.11 16.79
N LYS A 515 -15.50 20.21 16.29
CA LYS A 515 -14.46 21.00 16.98
C LYS A 515 -14.89 21.44 18.37
N ARG A 516 -16.12 21.94 18.52
CA ARG A 516 -16.69 22.30 19.81
C ARG A 516 -16.83 21.09 20.73
N LEU A 517 -17.41 19.99 20.25
CA LEU A 517 -17.61 18.78 21.04
C LEU A 517 -16.30 18.20 21.58
N VAL A 518 -15.25 18.14 20.77
CA VAL A 518 -13.93 17.67 21.19
C VAL A 518 -13.35 18.60 22.26
N ASN A 519 -13.44 19.92 22.07
CA ASN A 519 -12.89 20.88 23.02
C ASN A 519 -13.61 20.88 24.37
N GLU A 520 -14.92 20.66 24.36
CA GLU A 520 -15.75 20.67 25.58
C GLU A 520 -15.65 19.37 26.39
N ASN A 521 -15.41 18.22 25.71
CA ASN A 521 -15.56 16.92 26.34
C ASN A 521 -14.27 16.11 26.48
N MET A 522 -13.23 16.37 25.68
CA MET A 522 -12.07 15.50 25.58
C MET A 522 -10.75 16.13 26.05
N TRP A 523 -10.78 17.35 26.53
CA TRP A 523 -9.62 18.05 27.08
C TRP A 523 -9.49 17.82 28.59
N ASP A 524 -8.28 17.47 29.02
CA ASP A 524 -7.90 17.42 30.44
C ASP A 524 -7.07 18.63 30.80
N GLU A 525 -7.59 19.43 31.74
CA GLU A 525 -6.95 20.68 32.12
C GLU A 525 -5.71 20.46 32.99
N GLU A 526 -5.66 19.38 33.76
CA GLU A 526 -4.54 19.07 34.64
C GLU A 526 -3.33 18.59 33.80
N ASP A 527 -3.55 17.60 32.92
CA ASP A 527 -2.50 17.03 32.08
C ASP A 527 -2.14 17.93 30.89
N GLY A 528 -3.01 18.89 30.52
CA GLY A 528 -2.84 19.72 29.33
C GLY A 528 -2.89 18.92 28.03
N CYS A 529 -3.77 17.93 27.97
CA CYS A 529 -3.81 16.95 26.92
C CYS A 529 -5.25 16.57 26.57
N TYR A 530 -5.49 16.10 25.34
CA TYR A 530 -6.76 15.51 24.95
C TYR A 530 -6.70 13.99 25.09
N TYR A 531 -7.84 13.39 25.45
CA TYR A 531 -7.99 11.96 25.67
C TYR A 531 -9.32 11.44 25.12
N ASN A 532 -9.39 10.13 24.92
CA ASN A 532 -10.65 9.45 24.65
C ASN A 532 -11.63 9.62 25.81
N LEU A 533 -12.94 9.64 25.51
CA LEU A 533 -14.00 9.89 26.48
C LEU A 533 -14.86 8.65 26.70
N HIS A 534 -14.91 8.14 27.90
CA HIS A 534 -15.88 7.11 28.28
C HIS A 534 -17.32 7.64 28.25
N PHE A 535 -18.30 6.76 28.06
CA PHE A 535 -19.71 7.10 28.08
C PHE A 535 -20.18 7.60 29.46
N ASP A 536 -19.48 7.27 30.52
CA ASP A 536 -19.75 7.81 31.89
C ASP A 536 -19.16 9.22 32.10
N GLY A 537 -18.57 9.81 31.08
CA GLY A 537 -17.99 11.16 31.11
C GLY A 537 -16.54 11.23 31.62
N LYS A 538 -15.90 10.10 31.94
CA LYS A 538 -14.49 10.09 32.36
C LYS A 538 -13.55 10.02 31.18
N LEU A 539 -12.43 10.71 31.28
CA LEU A 539 -11.36 10.64 30.28
C LEU A 539 -10.53 9.36 30.44
N ARG A 540 -10.23 8.70 29.32
CA ARG A 540 -9.31 7.57 29.25
C ARG A 540 -7.89 8.09 29.11
N LYS A 541 -7.21 8.33 30.24
CA LYS A 541 -5.90 8.98 30.30
C LYS A 541 -4.75 8.02 29.90
N VAL A 542 -4.67 7.69 28.62
CA VAL A 542 -3.54 7.02 28.00
C VAL A 542 -2.92 7.97 26.99
N LYS A 543 -1.65 8.34 27.20
CA LYS A 543 -0.92 9.22 26.28
C LYS A 543 -0.46 8.43 25.05
N SER A 544 -1.04 8.75 23.93
CA SER A 544 -0.71 8.21 22.60
C SER A 544 -0.64 9.36 21.59
N PRO A 545 -0.18 9.12 20.34
CA PRO A 545 -0.21 10.16 19.30
C PRO A 545 -1.59 10.79 19.05
N ASP A 546 -2.68 10.12 19.44
CA ASP A 546 -4.03 10.66 19.37
C ASP A 546 -4.17 11.99 20.10
N CYS A 547 -3.47 12.15 21.22
CA CYS A 547 -3.46 13.37 22.01
C CYS A 547 -3.14 14.61 21.17
N PHE A 548 -2.43 14.46 20.05
CA PHE A 548 -1.99 15.54 19.16
C PHE A 548 -2.83 15.66 17.87
N MET A 549 -3.80 14.77 17.67
CA MET A 549 -4.72 14.85 16.51
C MET A 549 -5.51 16.17 16.45
N PRO A 550 -5.87 16.82 17.57
CA PRO A 550 -6.48 18.14 17.54
C PRO A 550 -5.63 19.23 16.88
N LEU A 551 -4.30 19.09 16.83
CA LEU A 551 -3.40 19.98 16.07
C LEU A 551 -3.65 19.83 14.57
N MET A 552 -3.66 18.57 14.09
CA MET A 552 -3.89 18.24 12.68
C MET A 552 -5.31 18.66 12.25
N ALA A 553 -6.29 18.47 13.11
CA ALA A 553 -7.66 18.87 12.87
C ALA A 553 -7.91 20.40 13.00
N GLY A 554 -6.98 21.18 13.54
CA GLY A 554 -7.15 22.61 13.79
C GLY A 554 -8.20 22.89 14.88
N ILE A 555 -8.36 21.96 15.80
CA ILE A 555 -9.32 22.00 16.91
C ILE A 555 -8.73 22.72 18.12
N ALA A 556 -7.46 22.46 18.44
CA ALA A 556 -6.80 23.03 19.59
C ALA A 556 -6.68 24.56 19.50
N SER A 557 -7.00 25.26 20.59
CA SER A 557 -6.74 26.69 20.69
C SER A 557 -5.23 26.99 20.71
N PRO A 558 -4.80 28.22 20.44
CA PRO A 558 -3.37 28.59 20.55
C PRO A 558 -2.76 28.21 21.91
N GLU A 559 -3.48 28.45 23.00
CA GLU A 559 -3.05 28.10 24.36
C GLU A 559 -2.90 26.58 24.55
N ARG A 560 -3.90 25.82 24.14
CA ARG A 560 -3.85 24.36 24.20
C ARG A 560 -2.76 23.79 23.27
N THR A 561 -2.52 24.44 22.14
CA THR A 561 -1.41 24.11 21.23
C THR A 561 -0.07 24.20 21.94
N GLU A 562 0.19 25.28 22.70
CA GLU A 562 1.46 25.40 23.46
C GLU A 562 1.60 24.29 24.51
N ARG A 563 0.53 23.94 25.22
CA ARG A 563 0.57 22.86 26.20
C ARG A 563 0.80 21.48 25.56
N LEU A 564 0.13 21.21 24.44
CA LEU A 564 0.39 20.00 23.65
C LEU A 564 1.84 19.94 23.14
N MET A 565 2.37 21.04 22.65
CA MET A 565 3.78 21.12 22.21
C MET A 565 4.74 20.87 23.38
N ALA A 566 4.49 21.46 24.56
CA ALA A 566 5.31 21.23 25.74
C ALA A 566 5.35 19.74 26.15
N LEU A 567 4.20 19.05 26.04
CA LEU A 567 4.13 17.60 26.30
C LEU A 567 4.84 16.78 25.20
N MET A 568 4.53 17.07 23.93
CA MET A 568 5.06 16.34 22.78
C MET A 568 6.59 16.35 22.74
N LEU A 569 7.20 17.52 23.01
CA LEU A 569 8.65 17.74 22.85
C LEU A 569 9.49 17.18 24.01
N ARG A 570 8.86 16.58 25.00
CA ARG A 570 9.60 15.90 26.09
C ARG A 570 10.25 14.62 25.56
N PRO A 571 11.61 14.48 25.71
CA PRO A 571 12.32 13.28 25.25
C PRO A 571 11.87 11.99 25.96
N ASP A 572 11.47 12.10 27.22
CA ASP A 572 10.97 11.02 28.07
C ASP A 572 9.48 10.68 27.80
N VAL A 573 8.81 11.38 26.88
CA VAL A 573 7.41 11.13 26.50
C VAL A 573 7.30 10.73 25.02
N PHE A 574 7.47 11.68 24.08
CA PHE A 574 7.34 11.38 22.65
C PHE A 574 8.53 11.79 21.78
N TRP A 575 9.40 12.72 22.24
CA TRP A 575 10.43 13.33 21.40
C TRP A 575 11.84 12.78 21.68
N GLY A 576 11.96 11.46 21.86
CA GLY A 576 13.25 10.79 21.96
C GLY A 576 14.03 10.76 20.64
N GLU A 577 15.08 9.94 20.56
CA GLU A 577 15.85 9.75 19.32
C GLU A 577 14.94 9.37 18.15
N TYR A 578 14.10 8.37 18.33
CA TYR A 578 13.04 7.99 17.40
C TYR A 578 11.70 8.51 17.94
N LYS A 579 11.03 9.35 17.16
CA LYS A 579 9.92 10.18 17.62
C LYS A 579 8.57 9.51 17.43
N MET A 580 7.62 9.87 18.30
CA MET A 580 6.20 9.52 18.20
C MET A 580 5.92 8.00 18.29
N PRO A 581 6.35 7.32 19.35
CA PRO A 581 5.88 5.96 19.62
C PRO A 581 4.37 5.93 19.87
N SER A 582 3.75 4.77 19.63
CA SER A 582 2.31 4.55 19.73
C SER A 582 1.72 4.74 21.13
N VAL A 583 2.57 4.73 22.15
CA VAL A 583 2.27 5.09 23.52
C VAL A 583 3.48 5.82 24.09
N SER A 584 3.24 6.75 25.04
CA SER A 584 4.31 7.55 25.65
C SER A 584 5.35 6.68 26.35
N ARG A 585 6.61 7.15 26.37
CA ARG A 585 7.73 6.42 27.00
C ARG A 585 7.58 6.25 28.51
N ASP A 586 6.82 7.12 29.16
CA ASP A 586 6.49 7.05 30.58
C ASP A 586 5.34 6.07 30.90
N ASP A 587 4.70 5.47 29.89
CA ASP A 587 3.70 4.41 30.09
C ASP A 587 4.41 3.04 30.19
N PRO A 588 4.03 2.19 31.15
CA PRO A 588 4.63 0.85 31.30
C PRO A 588 4.55 -0.03 30.03
N ALA A 589 3.53 0.14 29.20
CA ALA A 589 3.37 -0.60 27.98
C ALA A 589 4.43 -0.26 26.92
N TYR A 590 5.09 0.88 27.02
CA TYR A 590 6.15 1.26 26.10
C TYR A 590 7.31 0.24 26.08
N ALA A 591 7.64 -0.32 27.23
CA ALA A 591 8.73 -1.28 27.36
C ALA A 591 8.50 -2.58 26.59
N ASP A 592 7.25 -2.92 26.22
CA ASP A 592 6.93 -4.13 25.47
C ASP A 592 7.49 -4.08 24.03
N GLN A 593 7.63 -2.88 23.48
CA GLN A 593 8.09 -2.67 22.10
C GLN A 593 7.43 -3.63 21.10
N LYS A 594 6.13 -3.82 21.26
CA LYS A 594 5.34 -4.76 20.49
C LYS A 594 4.11 -4.06 19.92
N TYR A 595 3.94 -4.09 18.61
CA TYR A 595 2.78 -3.60 17.85
C TYR A 595 2.38 -2.17 18.28
N TRP A 596 1.15 -1.93 18.83
CA TRP A 596 0.70 -0.62 19.32
C TRP A 596 1.15 -0.32 20.77
N ARG A 597 2.17 -0.98 21.25
CA ARG A 597 2.75 -0.85 22.59
C ARG A 597 4.21 -0.42 22.51
N GLY A 598 4.43 0.81 22.06
CA GLY A 598 5.74 1.46 22.00
C GLY A 598 6.37 1.56 20.61
N GLN A 599 5.84 0.88 19.59
CA GLN A 599 6.38 0.99 18.24
C GLN A 599 5.90 2.28 17.55
N ILE A 600 6.66 2.71 16.53
CA ILE A 600 6.39 3.92 15.74
C ILE A 600 5.67 3.53 14.46
N TRP A 601 4.52 4.15 14.23
CA TRP A 601 3.64 3.85 13.10
C TRP A 601 3.61 5.00 12.09
N PRO A 602 3.90 4.75 10.81
CA PRO A 602 3.92 5.78 9.78
C PRO A 602 2.67 6.65 9.68
N PRO A 603 1.44 6.11 9.81
CA PRO A 603 0.23 6.95 9.85
C PRO A 603 0.23 7.95 11.00
N MET A 604 0.65 7.56 12.20
CA MET A 604 0.71 8.46 13.36
C MET A 604 1.75 9.55 13.19
N VAL A 605 2.88 9.19 12.60
CA VAL A 605 3.93 10.16 12.22
C VAL A 605 3.39 11.17 11.20
N LEU A 606 2.66 10.70 10.19
CA LEU A 606 2.00 11.58 9.21
C LEU A 606 1.03 12.57 9.87
N TRP A 607 0.16 12.09 10.76
CA TRP A 607 -0.82 12.95 11.42
C TRP A 607 -0.16 13.97 12.34
N THR A 608 0.87 13.56 13.08
CA THR A 608 1.67 14.47 13.91
C THR A 608 2.37 15.52 13.04
N TYR A 609 2.99 15.10 11.94
CA TYR A 609 3.62 15.99 10.98
C TYR A 609 2.62 17.02 10.42
N ALA A 610 1.45 16.57 9.96
CA ALA A 610 0.42 17.46 9.45
C ALA A 610 -0.06 18.46 10.52
N GLY A 611 -0.16 18.01 11.77
CA GLY A 611 -0.49 18.86 12.91
C GLY A 611 0.56 19.94 13.18
N LEU A 612 1.85 19.58 13.17
CA LEU A 612 2.97 20.50 13.32
C LEU A 612 3.00 21.55 12.20
N ARG A 613 2.80 21.12 10.96
CA ARG A 613 2.71 22.02 9.79
C ARG A 613 1.55 23.01 9.95
N ARG A 614 0.37 22.52 10.32
CA ARG A 614 -0.83 23.35 10.51
C ARG A 614 -0.65 24.36 11.66
N ALA A 615 0.02 23.95 12.73
CA ALA A 615 0.34 24.82 13.87
C ALA A 615 1.51 25.78 13.63
N GLY A 616 2.12 25.77 12.42
CA GLY A 616 3.26 26.63 12.09
C GLY A 616 4.58 26.22 12.77
N ARG A 617 4.66 25.00 13.31
CA ARG A 617 5.83 24.44 14.01
C ARG A 617 6.83 23.82 13.02
N LEU A 618 7.37 24.66 12.13
CA LEU A 618 8.19 24.20 10.99
C LEU A 618 9.50 23.55 11.43
N LYS A 619 10.09 23.97 12.54
CA LYS A 619 11.31 23.37 13.08
C LYS A 619 11.08 21.94 13.54
N GLU A 620 10.00 21.73 14.26
CA GLU A 620 9.61 20.42 14.78
C GLU A 620 9.12 19.52 13.66
N ALA A 621 8.39 20.07 12.67
CA ALA A 621 7.96 19.35 11.47
C ALA A 621 9.17 18.81 10.68
N TRP A 622 10.19 19.65 10.44
CA TRP A 622 11.43 19.19 9.81
C TRP A 622 12.15 18.12 10.64
N ALA A 623 12.29 18.33 11.95
CA ALA A 623 12.96 17.36 12.82
C ALA A 623 12.27 15.98 12.84
N LEU A 624 10.94 15.96 12.76
CA LEU A 624 10.17 14.72 12.63
C LEU A 624 10.39 14.09 11.25
N ALA A 625 10.26 14.87 10.18
CA ALA A 625 10.40 14.41 8.79
C ALA A 625 11.81 13.87 8.50
N GLU A 626 12.86 14.56 8.97
CA GLU A 626 14.26 14.11 8.83
C GLU A 626 14.51 12.80 9.55
N THR A 627 14.09 12.69 10.83
CA THR A 627 14.25 11.46 11.60
C THR A 627 13.52 10.29 10.91
N SER A 628 12.28 10.49 10.50
CA SER A 628 11.46 9.45 9.87
C SER A 628 12.02 9.00 8.53
N SER A 629 12.40 9.94 7.67
CA SER A 629 12.97 9.62 6.35
C SER A 629 14.34 8.93 6.47
N ARG A 630 15.14 9.27 7.46
CA ARG A 630 16.40 8.59 7.76
C ARG A 630 16.19 7.14 8.19
N MET A 631 15.14 6.86 9.01
CA MET A 631 14.76 5.50 9.40
C MET A 631 14.36 4.67 8.16
N LEU A 632 13.46 5.19 7.32
CA LEU A 632 13.03 4.53 6.09
C LEU A 632 14.21 4.29 5.14
N ARG A 633 15.01 5.34 4.87
CA ARG A 633 16.17 5.25 3.97
C ARG A 633 17.16 4.17 4.43
N ARG A 634 17.45 4.09 5.73
CA ARG A 634 18.32 3.06 6.30
C ARG A 634 17.78 1.66 6.03
N GLU A 635 16.51 1.41 6.33
CA GLU A 635 15.90 0.09 6.09
C GLU A 635 15.84 -0.23 4.59
N TRP A 636 15.57 0.75 3.74
CA TRP A 636 15.58 0.57 2.29
C TRP A 636 16.98 0.24 1.76
N GLN A 637 17.99 1.00 2.13
CA GLN A 637 19.37 0.80 1.63
C GLN A 637 20.00 -0.51 2.11
N GLU A 638 19.75 -0.89 3.36
CA GLU A 638 20.35 -2.09 3.96
C GLU A 638 19.59 -3.37 3.54
N ARG A 639 18.24 -3.33 3.46
CA ARG A 639 17.40 -4.52 3.34
C ARG A 639 16.30 -4.43 2.28
N ASN A 640 16.14 -3.31 1.61
CA ASN A 640 14.98 -2.97 0.78
C ASN A 640 13.63 -3.04 1.53
N TYR A 641 13.62 -2.71 2.81
CA TYR A 641 12.42 -2.67 3.64
C TYR A 641 11.79 -1.27 3.63
N TYR A 642 10.47 -1.25 3.64
CA TYR A 642 9.61 -0.09 3.89
C TYR A 642 8.54 -0.53 4.91
N PRO A 643 8.93 -0.53 6.20
CA PRO A 643 8.23 -1.26 7.24
C PRO A 643 6.84 -0.76 7.56
N GLU A 644 5.98 -1.69 7.98
CA GLU A 644 4.68 -1.40 8.58
C GLU A 644 4.82 -0.48 9.81
N ASN A 645 5.77 -0.81 10.67
CA ASN A 645 6.11 -0.05 11.88
C ASN A 645 7.57 -0.27 12.28
N TYR A 646 8.03 0.54 13.22
CA TYR A 646 9.42 0.54 13.67
C TYR A 646 9.48 0.39 15.19
N ASN A 647 10.49 -0.30 15.69
CA ASN A 647 10.80 -0.35 17.10
C ASN A 647 11.17 1.05 17.64
N GLY A 648 10.51 1.49 18.72
CA GLY A 648 10.67 2.84 19.28
C GLY A 648 12.02 3.12 19.93
N GLU A 649 12.79 2.07 20.26
CA GLU A 649 14.13 2.18 20.88
C GLU A 649 15.25 2.13 19.83
N THR A 650 15.09 1.34 18.77
CA THR A 650 16.15 1.09 17.79
C THR A 650 15.90 1.76 16.45
N GLY A 651 14.68 2.20 16.19
CA GLY A 651 14.25 2.75 14.91
C GLY A 651 14.34 1.74 13.76
N ARG A 652 14.37 0.43 14.06
CA ARG A 652 14.45 -0.66 13.09
C ARG A 652 13.08 -1.21 12.76
N CYS A 653 12.99 -1.88 11.59
CA CYS A 653 11.79 -2.62 11.19
C CYS A 653 11.33 -3.57 12.29
N SER A 654 10.06 -3.54 12.62
CA SER A 654 9.44 -4.38 13.65
C SER A 654 8.18 -5.09 13.19
N GLY A 655 7.43 -4.53 12.26
CA GLY A 655 6.26 -5.14 11.63
C GLY A 655 6.59 -5.78 10.28
N SER A 656 5.60 -5.85 9.39
CA SER A 656 5.82 -6.34 8.03
C SER A 656 6.84 -5.49 7.29
N PRO A 657 7.82 -6.12 6.59
CA PRO A 657 8.91 -5.39 5.98
C PRO A 657 8.54 -4.66 4.68
N HIS A 658 7.44 -5.00 4.01
CA HIS A 658 7.08 -4.48 2.68
C HIS A 658 5.67 -3.89 2.65
N TYR A 659 5.38 -3.05 3.64
CA TYR A 659 4.07 -2.47 3.85
C TYR A 659 3.91 -1.12 3.14
N ASN A 660 2.83 -0.94 2.37
CA ASN A 660 2.66 0.23 1.48
C ASN A 660 2.79 1.58 2.17
N TRP A 661 2.22 1.76 3.37
CA TRP A 661 2.30 3.02 4.10
C TRP A 661 3.65 3.31 4.74
N GLY A 662 4.57 2.32 4.77
CA GLY A 662 5.95 2.55 5.23
C GLY A 662 6.62 3.71 4.50
N THR A 663 6.22 3.93 3.24
CA THR A 663 6.68 5.04 2.40
C THR A 663 6.30 6.43 2.91
N LEU A 664 5.27 6.56 3.78
CA LEU A 664 4.88 7.82 4.40
C LEU A 664 6.02 8.46 5.20
N MET A 665 6.90 7.65 5.78
CA MET A 665 8.06 8.12 6.52
C MET A 665 9.02 8.97 5.65
N GLY A 666 9.10 8.68 4.36
CA GLY A 666 9.85 9.50 3.39
C GLY A 666 8.98 10.59 2.77
N THR A 667 7.70 10.31 2.52
CA THR A 667 6.76 11.23 1.88
C THR A 667 6.65 12.57 2.64
N ILE A 668 6.60 12.54 3.97
CA ILE A 668 6.57 13.77 4.78
C ILE A 668 7.82 14.62 4.59
N ALA A 669 8.98 14.01 4.35
CA ALA A 669 10.22 14.74 4.10
C ALA A 669 10.25 15.35 2.69
N LEU A 670 9.65 14.68 1.69
CA LEU A 670 9.44 15.28 0.37
C LEU A 670 8.47 16.47 0.46
N ASN A 671 7.40 16.35 1.26
CA ASN A 671 6.41 17.42 1.48
C ASN A 671 6.99 18.65 2.21
N GLU A 672 8.14 18.55 2.91
CA GLU A 672 8.84 19.71 3.45
C GLU A 672 9.27 20.68 2.35
N MET A 673 9.58 20.17 1.17
CA MET A 673 10.09 20.99 0.07
C MET A 673 8.99 21.62 -0.79
N VAL A 674 7.76 21.07 -0.75
CA VAL A 674 6.64 21.52 -1.60
C VAL A 674 5.33 21.48 -0.83
N GLU A 675 4.65 22.62 -0.76
CA GLU A 675 3.29 22.74 -0.20
C GLU A 675 2.35 23.22 -1.30
N LEU A 676 1.20 22.59 -1.45
CA LEU A 676 0.23 22.86 -2.52
C LEU A 676 -1.07 23.46 -1.96
N THR A 677 -1.58 24.47 -2.65
CA THR A 677 -2.94 24.98 -2.51
C THR A 677 -3.65 24.92 -3.87
N PRO A 678 -4.96 25.17 -3.96
CA PRO A 678 -5.64 25.25 -5.25
C PRO A 678 -4.99 26.24 -6.24
N ASP A 679 -4.49 27.36 -5.74
CA ASP A 679 -4.03 28.48 -6.56
C ASP A 679 -2.51 28.66 -6.56
N THR A 680 -1.79 28.03 -5.64
CA THR A 680 -0.35 28.25 -5.47
C THR A 680 0.43 26.98 -5.19
N VAL A 681 1.70 27.02 -5.56
CA VAL A 681 2.72 26.10 -5.06
C VAL A 681 3.74 26.90 -4.25
N VAL A 682 4.06 26.41 -3.05
CA VAL A 682 5.03 27.00 -2.15
C VAL A 682 6.22 26.07 -2.01
N PHE A 683 7.39 26.54 -2.44
CA PHE A 683 8.64 25.79 -2.36
C PHE A 683 9.48 26.24 -1.17
N GLY A 684 10.06 25.28 -0.46
CA GLY A 684 11.03 25.51 0.61
C GLY A 684 10.47 26.20 1.86
N LYS A 685 9.17 26.08 2.15
CA LYS A 685 8.57 26.50 3.43
C LYS A 685 8.92 25.48 4.54
N THR A 686 10.17 25.47 4.92
CA THR A 686 10.75 24.49 5.84
C THR A 686 11.90 25.08 6.63
N CYS A 687 12.25 24.44 7.75
CA CYS A 687 13.47 24.70 8.49
C CYS A 687 14.62 23.74 8.12
N ALA A 688 14.55 23.10 6.97
CA ALA A 688 15.65 22.28 6.44
C ALA A 688 16.93 23.13 6.28
N PRO A 689 18.11 22.58 6.59
CA PRO A 689 19.37 23.28 6.45
C PRO A 689 19.78 23.48 4.98
N ASP A 690 20.78 24.33 4.76
CA ASP A 690 21.39 24.51 3.45
C ASP A 690 21.93 23.18 2.89
N GLY A 691 21.86 23.03 1.58
CA GLY A 691 22.19 21.80 0.86
C GLY A 691 21.04 20.82 0.70
N VAL A 692 19.94 20.97 1.43
CA VAL A 692 18.77 20.11 1.32
C VAL A 692 17.87 20.58 0.17
N GLY A 693 17.41 19.64 -0.65
CA GLY A 693 16.55 19.97 -1.79
C GLY A 693 16.03 18.77 -2.56
N LEU A 694 15.27 19.05 -3.61
CA LEU A 694 14.74 18.09 -4.57
C LEU A 694 14.96 18.58 -5.99
N LYS A 695 15.22 17.65 -6.91
CA LYS A 695 15.22 17.85 -8.37
C LYS A 695 14.25 16.86 -9.02
N GLY A 696 13.72 17.22 -10.18
CA GLY A 696 12.84 16.33 -10.93
C GLY A 696 11.40 16.30 -10.40
N ILE A 697 10.92 17.35 -9.75
CA ILE A 697 9.54 17.47 -9.28
C ILE A 697 8.63 17.75 -10.48
N CYS A 698 7.88 16.75 -10.92
CA CYS A 698 6.87 16.93 -11.97
C CYS A 698 5.60 17.55 -11.37
N LEU A 699 5.21 18.71 -11.84
CA LEU A 699 4.01 19.41 -11.39
C LEU A 699 3.49 20.34 -12.49
N ASP A 700 2.19 20.30 -12.78
CA ASP A 700 1.51 21.16 -13.76
C ASP A 700 2.21 21.18 -15.15
N GLY A 701 2.74 20.03 -15.59
CA GLY A 701 3.42 19.88 -16.88
C GLY A 701 4.86 20.42 -16.92
N HIS A 702 5.41 20.82 -15.78
CA HIS A 702 6.78 21.33 -15.66
C HIS A 702 7.64 20.45 -14.72
N ILE A 703 8.94 20.52 -14.88
CA ILE A 703 9.92 19.88 -14.00
C ILE A 703 10.58 20.96 -13.12
N TYR A 704 10.31 20.86 -11.81
CA TYR A 704 10.87 21.79 -10.83
C TYR A 704 12.05 21.20 -10.08
N GLY A 705 12.90 22.10 -9.60
CA GLY A 705 13.90 21.81 -8.56
C GLY A 705 13.79 22.85 -7.46
N VAL A 706 14.04 22.45 -6.23
CA VAL A 706 14.08 23.32 -5.05
C VAL A 706 15.32 22.98 -4.21
N LEU A 707 16.05 24.00 -3.77
CA LEU A 707 17.27 23.86 -2.97
C LEU A 707 17.33 24.94 -1.91
N LYS A 708 17.63 24.56 -0.68
CA LYS A 708 18.04 25.49 0.37
C LYS A 708 19.53 25.76 0.22
N LYS A 709 19.90 27.04 0.04
CA LYS A 709 21.28 27.48 -0.20
C LYS A 709 21.51 28.87 0.33
N ASP A 710 22.55 29.07 1.14
CA ASP A 710 22.98 30.35 1.70
C ASP A 710 21.81 31.10 2.40
N GLY A 711 20.98 30.36 3.16
CA GLY A 711 19.79 30.89 3.84
C GLY A 711 18.60 31.19 2.93
N LYS A 712 18.71 30.95 1.63
CA LYS A 712 17.68 31.20 0.62
C LYS A 712 17.04 29.92 0.11
N THR A 713 15.87 30.04 -0.49
CA THR A 713 15.25 29.01 -1.33
C THR A 713 15.49 29.35 -2.80
N VAL A 714 16.16 28.43 -3.50
CA VAL A 714 16.40 28.51 -4.95
C VAL A 714 15.44 27.57 -5.65
N VAL A 715 14.65 28.09 -6.60
CA VAL A 715 13.70 27.30 -7.40
C VAL A 715 14.09 27.35 -8.86
N SER A 716 14.15 26.19 -9.49
CA SER A 716 14.31 26.04 -10.93
C SER A 716 13.06 25.42 -11.56
N ARG A 717 12.80 25.76 -12.82
CA ARG A 717 11.75 25.19 -13.68
C ARG A 717 12.36 24.87 -15.03
N ASP A 718 12.20 23.63 -15.50
CA ASP A 718 12.70 23.15 -16.79
C ASP A 718 14.21 23.43 -16.98
N GLY A 719 14.97 23.22 -15.89
CA GLY A 719 16.43 23.42 -15.86
C GLY A 719 16.92 24.85 -15.66
N LYS A 720 16.03 25.86 -15.59
CA LYS A 720 16.39 27.25 -15.38
C LYS A 720 15.97 27.75 -14.00
N VAL A 721 16.86 28.46 -13.31
CA VAL A 721 16.51 29.16 -12.06
C VAL A 721 15.49 30.24 -12.37
N ILE A 722 14.35 30.21 -11.66
CA ILE A 722 13.24 31.15 -11.84
C ILE A 722 13.02 32.02 -10.60
N ALA A 723 13.51 31.63 -9.45
CA ALA A 723 13.42 32.41 -8.22
C ALA A 723 14.54 32.03 -7.24
N GLU A 724 15.02 33.04 -6.52
CA GLU A 724 15.96 32.90 -5.40
C GLU A 724 15.62 33.98 -4.37
N GLN A 725 15.21 33.58 -3.17
CA GLN A 725 14.86 34.51 -2.10
C GLN A 725 14.99 33.91 -0.72
N GLU A 726 15.07 34.73 0.30
CA GLU A 726 14.98 34.29 1.70
C GLU A 726 13.62 33.68 2.00
N GLY A 727 13.57 32.72 2.90
CA GLY A 727 12.33 32.01 3.29
C GLY A 727 11.85 31.03 2.23
N CYS A 728 10.60 31.15 1.79
CA CYS A 728 9.97 30.27 0.80
C CYS A 728 9.62 31.03 -0.50
N VAL A 729 9.53 30.31 -1.61
CA VAL A 729 9.10 30.83 -2.92
C VAL A 729 7.66 30.39 -3.19
N THR A 730 6.78 31.36 -3.46
CA THR A 730 5.38 31.08 -3.82
C THR A 730 5.15 31.41 -5.29
N LEU A 731 4.64 30.45 -6.05
CA LEU A 731 4.27 30.60 -7.44
C LEU A 731 2.76 30.38 -7.60
N LYS A 732 2.13 31.15 -8.50
CA LYS A 732 0.74 30.87 -8.93
C LYS A 732 0.71 29.64 -9.85
N ARG A 733 -0.36 28.88 -9.73
CA ARG A 733 -0.64 27.72 -10.57
C ARG A 733 -1.64 28.04 -11.66
#